data_3dfb1c8559e5e49bf417881d00d26ab6
#
_entry.id   3dfb1c8559e5e49bf417881d00d26ab6
#
_cell.length_a   1.000
_cell.length_b   1.000
_cell.length_c   1.000
_cell.angle_alpha   90.00
_cell.angle_beta   90.00
_cell.angle_gamma   90.00
#
_symmetry.space_group_name_H-M   'P 1'
#
loop_
_entity.id
_entity.type
_entity.pdbx_description
1 polymer ?
#
loop_
_entity_poly.entity_id
_entity_poly.type
_entity_poly.pdbx_seq_one_letter_code
_entity_poly.pdbx_strand_id
1 'polypeptide(L)'
;CLLLSVSAFPQTHRGAVRGTIKDATGALVTGATITITNTATAESRTVESGDEGEYAITSLPPGSYEIKVNKSGFNEYQEKLELNVNAVVRGDVMLEITRTDIVEIPTYFDSNLKKDSAALGTVIANSQVTGLPLDGRNFYELSLLVPGATPAAQGSAGSVRGDFAFSVNGAREDANNFLLDGVYNIDPKLNTFGVRPSVDAIREFEMLTSTYDASFGRNPGAQVNVILNSGTNDFHGSLFEFHRNAALDARNFFAPASEPKPKYLRNQFGGAIGGPIVGDRTFFFADYEGTRSREGITRISNVPTAEERVGNFSHSVFGVPTNPFTGQPFQGGSIPDFFIHPVGRAIAALYPLPNRNVPFQNFVSSPTQRDDNDSFDVRVDHRLTDKADLAFRYSFGDRDLFEPFTGPSFSAIPGFGDFVKRRSQNGMAALTWVLTPNLVNETRGAFSRVAASVTQEASVLNSEVGLPTISPRPRDLGLSFITITGYSPIGDEGNNPQNSVTNVYQLLNNTSYVRGNHLFKFGADLRFTQQNAFRDVESRGRLQFSPFFQLTGNALADMLFGFPLLTSVAHVDNPQQIRTESYNFFINDSWRVTPRLTLTAGLRYEYNSPPVDAEDRATVFDLETRTIVPVGTNSPASSPNSAAV
;
A
#
# COMPACT_ATOMS: atom_id res chain seq x y z
N CYS A 1 23.66 -34.87 -2.60
CA CYS A 1 24.13 -33.48 -2.40
C CYS A 1 24.86 -33.00 -3.64
N LEU A 2 24.15 -32.47 -4.63
CA LEU A 2 24.73 -31.64 -5.69
C LEU A 2 24.29 -30.19 -5.38
N LEU A 3 25.20 -29.40 -4.87
CA LEU A 3 25.10 -27.93 -4.85
C LEU A 3 25.24 -27.44 -6.31
N LEU A 4 24.13 -27.47 -7.04
CA LEU A 4 23.96 -26.61 -8.21
C LEU A 4 23.80 -25.21 -7.63
N SER A 5 24.86 -24.40 -7.75
CA SER A 5 24.81 -22.95 -7.56
C SER A 5 23.92 -22.34 -8.64
N VAL A 6 22.61 -22.39 -8.43
CA VAL A 6 21.64 -21.62 -9.23
C VAL A 6 21.88 -20.17 -8.82
N SER A 7 22.54 -19.41 -9.67
CA SER A 7 22.63 -17.95 -9.54
C SER A 7 21.21 -17.39 -9.70
N ALA A 8 20.56 -17.02 -8.61
CA ALA A 8 19.21 -16.46 -8.59
C ALA A 8 19.29 -14.92 -8.62
N PHE A 9 18.30 -14.23 -9.24
CA PHE A 9 18.48 -12.90 -9.81
C PHE A 9 17.25 -11.95 -9.78
N PRO A 10 17.29 -10.71 -9.33
CA PRO A 10 16.18 -9.76 -9.47
C PRO A 10 16.44 -8.25 -9.71
N GLN A 11 15.37 -7.43 -9.38
CA GLN A 11 15.18 -6.00 -9.65
C GLN A 11 16.26 -5.11 -9.03
N THR A 12 16.68 -4.03 -9.72
CA THR A 12 17.63 -3.03 -9.20
C THR A 12 16.94 -1.67 -9.07
N HIS A 13 17.27 -0.93 -8.01
CA HIS A 13 16.96 0.49 -7.87
C HIS A 13 18.17 1.38 -8.16
N ARG A 14 19.31 0.77 -8.53
CA ARG A 14 20.57 1.45 -8.80
C ARG A 14 20.67 1.88 -10.26
N GLY A 15 21.31 3.01 -10.47
CA GLY A 15 21.54 3.56 -11.80
C GLY A 15 22.85 3.12 -12.45
N ALA A 16 23.10 3.67 -13.63
CA ALA A 16 24.34 3.48 -14.38
C ALA A 16 24.73 4.76 -15.10
N VAL A 17 26.04 4.95 -15.31
CA VAL A 17 26.58 5.99 -16.19
C VAL A 17 27.34 5.29 -17.30
N ARG A 18 27.06 5.62 -18.56
CA ARG A 18 27.74 5.08 -19.72
C ARG A 18 27.96 6.14 -20.79
N GLY A 19 29.01 6.01 -21.56
CA GLY A 19 29.34 6.98 -22.61
C GLY A 19 30.47 6.55 -23.51
N THR A 20 30.92 7.49 -24.31
CA THR A 20 32.05 7.33 -25.21
C THR A 20 33.03 8.47 -25.01
N ILE A 21 34.33 8.17 -24.95
CA ILE A 21 35.38 9.15 -24.85
C ILE A 21 35.90 9.44 -26.25
N LYS A 22 35.95 10.72 -26.64
CA LYS A 22 36.45 11.22 -27.92
C LYS A 22 37.42 12.35 -27.69
N ASP A 23 38.30 12.57 -28.66
CA ASP A 23 39.11 13.79 -28.72
C ASP A 23 38.36 14.93 -29.45
N ALA A 24 38.99 16.11 -29.51
CA ALA A 24 38.43 17.30 -30.17
C ALA A 24 38.22 17.13 -31.70
N THR A 25 38.81 16.12 -32.31
CA THR A 25 38.63 15.78 -33.74
C THR A 25 37.49 14.79 -33.96
N GLY A 26 36.94 14.24 -32.86
CA GLY A 26 35.91 13.20 -32.86
C GLY A 26 36.46 11.78 -32.92
N ALA A 27 37.79 11.59 -32.87
CA ALA A 27 38.40 10.27 -32.80
C ALA A 27 38.19 9.63 -31.43
N LEU A 28 38.02 8.30 -31.41
CA LEU A 28 37.79 7.53 -30.19
C LEU A 28 39.06 7.44 -29.33
N VAL A 29 38.94 7.64 -28.02
CA VAL A 29 40.05 7.58 -27.07
C VAL A 29 39.96 6.31 -26.25
N THR A 30 40.89 5.38 -26.47
CA THR A 30 40.98 4.09 -25.78
C THR A 30 41.84 4.15 -24.54
N GLY A 31 41.55 3.34 -23.51
CA GLY A 31 42.33 3.25 -22.27
C GLY A 31 42.40 4.58 -21.49
N ALA A 32 41.38 5.43 -21.60
CA ALA A 32 41.23 6.57 -20.69
C ALA A 32 40.71 6.05 -19.35
N THR A 33 41.20 6.62 -18.24
CA THR A 33 40.75 6.26 -16.89
C THR A 33 39.58 7.13 -16.51
N ILE A 34 38.43 6.54 -16.22
CA ILE A 34 37.19 7.19 -15.79
C ILE A 34 36.93 6.85 -14.33
N THR A 35 36.95 7.87 -13.48
CA THR A 35 36.61 7.74 -12.04
C THR A 35 35.33 8.48 -11.76
N ILE A 36 34.35 7.80 -11.14
CA ILE A 36 33.13 8.41 -10.63
C ILE A 36 33.13 8.36 -9.10
N THR A 37 32.90 9.49 -8.46
CA THR A 37 32.90 9.62 -7.00
C THR A 37 31.58 10.16 -6.51
N ASN A 38 30.95 9.48 -5.55
CA ASN A 38 29.78 9.99 -4.85
C ASN A 38 30.22 11.14 -3.93
N THR A 39 29.64 12.33 -4.12
CA THR A 39 30.07 13.54 -3.39
C THR A 39 29.67 13.53 -1.92
N ALA A 40 28.65 12.75 -1.54
CA ALA A 40 28.13 12.66 -0.19
C ALA A 40 28.85 11.62 0.69
N THR A 41 29.35 10.53 0.06
CA THR A 41 29.96 9.39 0.78
C THR A 41 31.42 9.17 0.44
N ALA A 42 31.98 9.92 -0.52
CA ALA A 42 33.32 9.75 -1.09
C ALA A 42 33.58 8.34 -1.69
N GLU A 43 32.51 7.55 -1.97
CA GLU A 43 32.65 6.28 -2.67
C GLU A 43 33.11 6.53 -4.11
N SER A 44 34.18 5.89 -4.53
CA SER A 44 34.73 6.04 -5.87
C SER A 44 34.77 4.71 -6.60
N ARG A 45 34.50 4.73 -7.92
CA ARG A 45 34.66 3.59 -8.82
C ARG A 45 35.42 4.02 -10.07
N THR A 46 36.32 3.17 -10.52
CA THR A 46 37.19 3.46 -11.68
C THR A 46 37.04 2.36 -12.72
N VAL A 47 36.95 2.76 -14.00
CA VAL A 47 36.96 1.90 -15.17
C VAL A 47 37.88 2.51 -16.24
N GLU A 48 38.24 1.73 -17.24
CA GLU A 48 38.96 2.21 -18.42
C GLU A 48 38.06 2.18 -19.66
N SER A 49 38.25 3.12 -20.58
CA SER A 49 37.54 3.09 -21.87
C SER A 49 38.06 1.95 -22.75
N GLY A 50 37.13 1.26 -23.40
CA GLY A 50 37.41 0.13 -24.29
C GLY A 50 37.92 0.52 -25.66
N ASP A 51 37.98 -0.46 -26.58
CA ASP A 51 38.58 -0.29 -27.91
C ASP A 51 37.84 0.69 -28.81
N GLU A 52 36.55 0.89 -28.57
CA GLU A 52 35.70 1.88 -29.25
C GLU A 52 35.51 3.15 -28.40
N GLY A 53 36.37 3.38 -27.41
CA GLY A 53 36.27 4.51 -26.46
C GLY A 53 35.08 4.46 -25.53
N GLU A 54 34.33 3.36 -25.49
CA GLU A 54 33.17 3.15 -24.68
C GLU A 54 33.51 2.89 -23.21
N TYR A 55 32.65 3.33 -22.30
CA TYR A 55 32.73 2.98 -20.89
C TYR A 55 31.32 2.83 -20.28
N ALA A 56 31.20 2.05 -19.21
CA ALA A 56 30.02 1.99 -18.39
C ALA A 56 30.38 1.66 -16.95
N ILE A 57 29.70 2.38 -16.02
CA ILE A 57 29.78 2.15 -14.57
C ILE A 57 28.36 1.88 -14.10
N THR A 58 28.11 0.66 -13.63
CA THR A 58 26.76 0.16 -13.31
C THR A 58 26.54 0.02 -11.81
N SER A 59 25.27 -0.16 -11.42
CA SER A 59 24.87 -0.41 -10.04
C SER A 59 25.34 0.67 -9.06
N LEU A 60 25.24 1.93 -9.48
CA LEU A 60 25.50 3.10 -8.65
C LEU A 60 24.24 3.45 -7.85
N PRO A 61 24.35 3.72 -6.53
CA PRO A 61 23.25 4.30 -5.77
C PRO A 61 22.75 5.61 -6.38
N PRO A 62 21.46 5.97 -6.25
CA PRO A 62 21.03 7.32 -6.59
C PRO A 62 21.81 8.37 -5.78
N GLY A 63 22.14 9.51 -6.40
CA GLY A 63 22.92 10.55 -5.74
C GLY A 63 23.66 11.50 -6.63
N SER A 64 24.33 12.46 -5.99
CA SER A 64 25.21 13.43 -6.65
C SER A 64 26.60 12.84 -6.81
N TYR A 65 27.12 12.91 -8.01
CA TYR A 65 28.41 12.34 -8.38
C TYR A 65 29.29 13.37 -9.07
N GLU A 66 30.60 13.16 -8.95
CA GLU A 66 31.63 13.80 -9.76
C GLU A 66 32.30 12.75 -10.64
N ILE A 67 32.32 12.98 -11.95
CA ILE A 67 33.04 12.15 -12.90
C ILE A 67 34.34 12.85 -13.32
N LYS A 68 35.45 12.12 -13.27
CA LYS A 68 36.77 12.58 -13.75
C LYS A 68 37.28 11.63 -14.83
N VAL A 69 37.82 12.19 -15.91
CA VAL A 69 38.39 11.40 -16.98
C VAL A 69 39.84 11.87 -17.24
N ASN A 70 40.75 10.92 -17.17
CA ASN A 70 42.17 11.16 -17.32
C ASN A 70 42.77 10.30 -18.46
N LYS A 71 43.55 10.93 -19.33
CA LYS A 71 44.36 10.27 -20.36
C LYS A 71 45.62 11.04 -20.61
N SER A 72 46.77 10.34 -20.71
CA SER A 72 48.05 10.99 -21.02
C SER A 72 47.97 11.73 -22.35
N GLY A 73 48.38 13.01 -22.37
CA GLY A 73 48.32 13.89 -23.53
C GLY A 73 47.06 14.73 -23.67
N PHE A 74 46.11 14.57 -22.76
CA PHE A 74 44.87 15.35 -22.71
C PHE A 74 44.73 16.10 -21.36
N ASN A 75 43.92 17.14 -21.36
CA ASN A 75 43.52 17.79 -20.13
C ASN A 75 42.58 16.87 -19.32
N GLU A 76 42.65 16.95 -17.98
CA GLU A 76 41.69 16.28 -17.12
C GLU A 76 40.29 16.86 -17.39
N TYR A 77 39.33 15.98 -17.65
CA TYR A 77 37.92 16.34 -17.72
C TYR A 77 37.25 16.08 -16.37
N GLN A 78 36.44 17.02 -15.90
CA GLN A 78 35.69 16.89 -14.64
C GLN A 78 34.27 17.46 -14.79
N GLU A 79 33.26 16.73 -14.30
CA GLU A 79 31.87 17.15 -14.36
C GLU A 79 31.06 16.59 -13.18
N LYS A 80 30.02 17.31 -12.77
CA LYS A 80 29.05 16.86 -11.76
C LYS A 80 27.79 16.36 -12.44
N LEU A 81 27.21 15.29 -11.90
CA LEU A 81 25.97 14.72 -12.37
C LEU A 81 25.09 14.29 -11.19
N GLU A 82 23.77 14.34 -11.37
CA GLU A 82 22.81 13.76 -10.46
C GLU A 82 22.30 12.44 -11.07
N LEU A 83 22.35 11.35 -10.29
CA LEU A 83 21.91 10.04 -10.73
C LEU A 83 20.63 9.67 -9.97
N ASN A 84 19.51 9.62 -10.67
CA ASN A 84 18.22 9.21 -10.13
C ASN A 84 18.09 7.68 -10.08
N VAL A 85 17.08 7.21 -9.33
CA VAL A 85 16.74 5.78 -9.23
C VAL A 85 16.57 5.17 -10.62
N ASN A 86 17.16 3.99 -10.83
CA ASN A 86 17.07 3.22 -12.08
C ASN A 86 17.46 3.98 -13.36
N ALA A 87 18.10 5.17 -13.22
CA ALA A 87 18.51 5.96 -14.37
C ALA A 87 19.75 5.38 -15.04
N VAL A 88 19.76 5.41 -16.38
CA VAL A 88 20.96 5.19 -17.18
C VAL A 88 21.33 6.54 -17.80
N VAL A 89 22.32 7.20 -17.20
CA VAL A 89 22.79 8.51 -17.65
C VAL A 89 23.83 8.34 -18.74
N ARG A 90 23.65 9.09 -19.81
CA ARG A 90 24.60 9.12 -20.91
C ARG A 90 25.62 10.24 -20.72
N GLY A 91 26.90 9.85 -20.49
CA GLY A 91 28.03 10.73 -20.26
C GLY A 91 29.07 10.61 -21.41
N ASP A 92 28.74 11.15 -22.59
CA ASP A 92 29.76 11.23 -23.67
C ASP A 92 30.75 12.36 -23.36
N VAL A 93 32.04 12.08 -23.34
CA VAL A 93 33.10 13.03 -22.96
C VAL A 93 33.99 13.35 -24.15
N MET A 94 34.29 14.63 -24.32
CA MET A 94 35.23 15.14 -25.28
C MET A 94 36.48 15.62 -24.55
N LEU A 95 37.62 14.97 -24.78
CA LEU A 95 38.93 15.34 -24.21
C LEU A 95 39.63 16.36 -25.11
N GLU A 96 40.16 17.43 -24.51
CA GLU A 96 40.97 18.42 -25.18
C GLU A 96 42.45 18.13 -24.96
N ILE A 97 43.27 18.33 -26.02
CA ILE A 97 44.71 18.19 -25.92
C ILE A 97 45.25 19.32 -25.03
N THR A 98 46.18 19.01 -24.14
CA THR A 98 46.78 19.92 -23.20
C THR A 98 47.23 21.21 -23.87
N ARG A 99 46.49 22.31 -23.72
CA ARG A 99 46.85 23.68 -24.04
C ARG A 99 46.74 24.53 -22.78
N THR A 100 47.57 25.58 -22.70
CA THR A 100 47.83 26.39 -21.51
C THR A 100 46.64 27.29 -21.08
N ASP A 101 45.53 27.29 -21.80
CA ASP A 101 44.36 28.13 -21.48
C ASP A 101 43.18 27.25 -21.03
N ILE A 102 42.83 27.38 -19.77
CA ILE A 102 41.67 26.69 -19.15
C ILE A 102 40.40 27.44 -19.56
N VAL A 103 39.61 26.84 -20.41
CA VAL A 103 38.21 27.24 -20.65
C VAL A 103 37.29 26.21 -20.01
N GLU A 104 36.74 26.52 -18.85
CA GLU A 104 35.66 25.73 -18.27
C GLU A 104 34.39 25.89 -19.13
N ILE A 105 34.06 24.86 -19.89
CA ILE A 105 32.75 24.77 -20.55
C ILE A 105 31.88 23.89 -19.64
N PRO A 106 30.89 24.43 -18.94
CA PRO A 106 29.99 23.61 -18.16
C PRO A 106 29.09 22.81 -19.12
N THR A 107 29.40 21.54 -19.29
CA THR A 107 28.50 20.60 -19.96
C THR A 107 27.61 19.97 -18.88
N TYR A 108 26.32 20.08 -19.00
CA TYR A 108 25.35 19.49 -18.06
C TYR A 108 24.91 18.13 -18.57
N PHE A 109 25.18 17.08 -17.82
CA PHE A 109 24.51 15.80 -18.02
C PHE A 109 23.08 15.91 -17.49
N ASP A 110 22.12 16.02 -18.39
CA ASP A 110 20.72 16.09 -18.00
C ASP A 110 20.19 14.69 -17.67
N SER A 111 20.14 14.37 -16.37
CA SER A 111 19.62 13.10 -15.85
C SER A 111 18.11 12.95 -16.07
N ASN A 112 17.38 14.03 -16.37
CA ASN A 112 15.95 14.00 -16.61
C ASN A 112 15.62 13.50 -18.03
N LEU A 113 16.56 13.55 -18.96
CA LEU A 113 16.39 13.02 -20.30
C LEU A 113 16.77 11.54 -20.33
N LYS A 114 15.78 10.65 -20.33
CA LYS A 114 15.96 9.21 -20.48
C LYS A 114 16.37 8.85 -21.92
N LYS A 115 17.64 9.04 -22.27
CA LYS A 115 18.16 8.81 -23.63
C LYS A 115 18.38 7.33 -23.96
N ASP A 116 18.61 6.51 -22.94
CA ASP A 116 18.97 5.09 -23.07
C ASP A 116 17.96 4.14 -22.39
N SER A 117 16.72 4.61 -22.12
CA SER A 117 15.64 3.80 -21.56
C SER A 117 14.34 4.08 -22.30
N ALA A 118 13.61 3.02 -22.66
CA ALA A 118 12.25 3.10 -23.22
C ALA A 118 11.16 3.17 -22.16
N ALA A 119 11.50 3.05 -20.86
CA ALA A 119 10.54 3.03 -19.79
C ALA A 119 9.84 4.38 -19.65
N LEU A 120 8.51 4.35 -19.70
CA LEU A 120 7.67 5.51 -19.44
C LEU A 120 7.38 5.61 -17.95
N GLY A 121 7.62 6.76 -17.38
CA GLY A 121 7.40 7.02 -15.97
C GLY A 121 8.04 8.33 -15.54
N THR A 122 7.81 8.68 -14.28
CA THR A 122 8.29 9.92 -13.66
C THR A 122 9.03 9.60 -12.37
N VAL A 123 10.15 10.27 -12.16
CA VAL A 123 10.82 10.34 -10.87
C VAL A 123 10.36 11.61 -10.16
N ILE A 124 9.90 11.49 -8.94
CA ILE A 124 9.50 12.58 -8.07
C ILE A 124 10.60 12.74 -7.03
N ALA A 125 11.36 13.82 -7.15
CA ALA A 125 12.52 14.10 -6.30
C ALA A 125 12.10 14.54 -4.90
N ASN A 126 13.01 14.43 -3.93
CA ASN A 126 12.81 14.86 -2.54
C ASN A 126 12.24 16.27 -2.43
N SER A 127 12.75 17.24 -3.21
CA SER A 127 12.27 18.62 -3.21
C SER A 127 10.80 18.77 -3.58
N GLN A 128 10.25 17.88 -4.42
CA GLN A 128 8.84 17.83 -4.77
C GLN A 128 8.03 17.12 -3.67
N VAL A 129 8.58 16.03 -3.10
CA VAL A 129 7.94 15.27 -2.02
C VAL A 129 7.77 16.14 -0.77
N THR A 130 8.79 16.94 -0.41
CA THR A 130 8.79 17.81 0.77
C THR A 130 8.16 19.18 0.52
N GLY A 131 8.19 19.69 -0.71
CA GLY A 131 7.77 21.05 -1.07
C GLY A 131 6.34 21.17 -1.55
N LEU A 132 5.71 20.11 -2.07
CA LEU A 132 4.32 20.15 -2.52
C LEU A 132 3.35 19.96 -1.34
N PRO A 133 2.19 20.66 -1.35
CA PRO A 133 1.20 20.51 -0.30
C PRO A 133 0.54 19.12 -0.37
N LEU A 134 0.72 18.33 0.68
CA LEU A 134 0.15 16.99 0.82
C LEU A 134 -0.85 16.99 1.99
N ASP A 135 -2.09 16.53 1.76
CA ASP A 135 -3.01 16.35 2.86
C ASP A 135 -2.62 15.11 3.69
N GLY A 136 -2.32 15.34 4.97
CA GLY A 136 -1.86 14.27 5.86
C GLY A 136 -0.49 13.71 5.50
N ARG A 137 0.36 14.47 4.78
CA ARG A 137 1.71 14.05 4.37
C ARG A 137 1.72 12.71 3.61
N ASN A 138 0.68 12.49 2.81
CA ASN A 138 0.56 11.27 2.02
C ASN A 138 1.23 11.44 0.64
N PHE A 139 2.50 11.12 0.54
CA PHE A 139 3.27 11.30 -0.70
C PHE A 139 2.76 10.44 -1.88
N TYR A 140 2.00 9.37 -1.63
CA TYR A 140 1.39 8.59 -2.72
C TYR A 140 0.38 9.41 -3.53
N GLU A 141 -0.15 10.53 -2.99
CA GLU A 141 -0.99 11.47 -3.75
C GLU A 141 -0.24 12.09 -4.94
N LEU A 142 1.09 12.21 -4.85
CA LEU A 142 1.93 12.68 -5.95
C LEU A 142 1.91 11.72 -7.16
N SER A 143 1.49 10.47 -6.98
CA SER A 143 1.26 9.54 -8.09
C SER A 143 0.26 10.09 -9.11
N LEU A 144 -0.69 10.93 -8.67
CA LEU A 144 -1.67 11.56 -9.57
C LEU A 144 -1.07 12.65 -10.48
N LEU A 145 0.17 13.08 -10.23
CA LEU A 145 0.90 13.96 -11.13
C LEU A 145 1.53 13.21 -12.31
N VAL A 146 1.56 11.88 -12.23
CA VAL A 146 2.17 11.05 -13.29
C VAL A 146 1.13 10.77 -14.38
N PRO A 147 1.47 11.01 -15.67
CA PRO A 147 0.56 10.75 -16.78
C PRO A 147 0.01 9.32 -16.77
N GLY A 148 -1.30 9.18 -16.92
CA GLY A 148 -2.00 7.89 -16.89
C GLY A 148 -2.50 7.46 -15.53
N ALA A 149 -2.12 8.14 -14.44
CA ALA A 149 -2.64 7.87 -13.11
C ALA A 149 -3.98 8.59 -12.86
N THR A 150 -4.91 7.90 -12.24
CA THR A 150 -6.23 8.42 -11.84
C THR A 150 -6.58 7.95 -10.44
N PRO A 151 -7.33 8.72 -9.65
CA PRO A 151 -7.81 8.27 -8.35
C PRO A 151 -8.61 6.96 -8.49
N ALA A 152 -8.48 6.07 -7.52
CA ALA A 152 -9.33 4.90 -7.43
C ALA A 152 -10.80 5.29 -7.19
N ALA A 153 -11.73 4.38 -7.52
CA ALA A 153 -13.14 4.59 -7.24
C ALA A 153 -13.37 4.74 -5.72
N GLN A 154 -14.19 5.70 -5.34
CA GLN A 154 -14.53 5.91 -3.93
C GLN A 154 -15.20 4.66 -3.34
N GLY A 155 -14.71 4.18 -2.21
CA GLY A 155 -15.19 2.97 -1.55
C GLY A 155 -14.65 1.68 -2.14
N SER A 156 -13.66 1.74 -3.03
CA SER A 156 -12.91 0.57 -3.49
C SER A 156 -12.11 -0.08 -2.35
N ALA A 157 -11.73 -1.34 -2.52
CA ALA A 157 -11.00 -2.09 -1.48
C ALA A 157 -9.70 -1.40 -1.04
N GLY A 158 -8.99 -0.78 -1.97
CA GLY A 158 -7.73 -0.08 -1.69
C GLY A 158 -7.91 1.33 -1.11
N SER A 159 -9.11 1.94 -1.22
CA SER A 159 -9.41 3.27 -0.66
C SER A 159 -10.22 3.22 0.64
N VAL A 160 -10.52 2.02 1.13
CA VAL A 160 -11.26 1.84 2.39
C VAL A 160 -10.40 2.28 3.58
N ARG A 161 -11.05 2.93 4.55
CA ARG A 161 -10.43 3.33 5.83
C ARG A 161 -9.31 4.35 5.70
N GLY A 162 -9.41 5.24 4.70
CA GLY A 162 -8.48 6.33 4.50
C GLY A 162 -7.14 5.92 3.91
N ASP A 163 -7.00 4.70 3.40
CA ASP A 163 -5.87 4.32 2.56
C ASP A 163 -6.01 4.98 1.18
N PHE A 164 -4.88 5.29 0.56
CA PHE A 164 -4.83 5.92 -0.75
C PHE A 164 -4.59 4.87 -1.83
N ALA A 165 -5.46 4.82 -2.81
CA ALA A 165 -5.33 3.95 -3.97
C ALA A 165 -5.49 4.77 -5.27
N PHE A 166 -4.89 4.29 -6.33
CA PHE A 166 -4.95 4.89 -7.66
C PHE A 166 -4.86 3.82 -8.75
N SER A 167 -5.41 4.13 -9.90
CA SER A 167 -5.35 3.30 -11.10
C SER A 167 -4.41 3.92 -12.12
N VAL A 168 -3.76 3.11 -12.95
CA VAL A 168 -2.82 3.57 -13.97
C VAL A 168 -3.16 2.95 -15.30
N ASN A 169 -3.23 3.77 -16.36
CA ASN A 169 -3.52 3.36 -17.73
C ASN A 169 -4.79 2.49 -17.86
N GLY A 170 -5.80 2.75 -17.04
CA GLY A 170 -7.06 2.01 -17.04
C GLY A 170 -7.00 0.63 -16.38
N ALA A 171 -5.86 0.24 -15.79
CA ALA A 171 -5.78 -0.97 -14.99
C ALA A 171 -6.53 -0.79 -13.66
N ARG A 172 -6.86 -1.90 -12.99
CA ARG A 172 -7.44 -1.86 -11.64
C ARG A 172 -6.44 -1.30 -10.63
N GLU A 173 -6.94 -0.74 -9.54
CA GLU A 173 -6.10 -0.20 -8.45
C GLU A 173 -5.18 -1.24 -7.81
N ASP A 174 -5.61 -2.49 -7.75
CA ASP A 174 -4.85 -3.61 -7.22
C ASP A 174 -3.80 -4.19 -8.20
N ALA A 175 -3.70 -3.61 -9.39
CA ALA A 175 -2.71 -3.99 -10.40
C ALA A 175 -1.35 -3.30 -10.22
N ASN A 176 -1.22 -2.36 -9.27
CA ASN A 176 0.04 -1.67 -9.02
C ASN A 176 0.99 -2.51 -8.15
N ASN A 177 2.29 -2.37 -8.39
CA ASN A 177 3.35 -2.97 -7.58
C ASN A 177 4.03 -1.89 -6.74
N PHE A 178 4.16 -2.10 -5.43
CA PHE A 178 4.82 -1.18 -4.51
C PHE A 178 6.11 -1.79 -3.99
N LEU A 179 7.20 -1.07 -4.15
CA LEU A 179 8.53 -1.44 -3.70
C LEU A 179 9.07 -0.38 -2.73
N LEU A 180 9.87 -0.80 -1.78
CA LEU A 180 10.63 0.06 -0.87
C LEU A 180 12.10 -0.33 -0.91
N ASP A 181 12.97 0.57 -1.40
CA ASP A 181 14.35 0.27 -1.77
C ASP A 181 14.46 -0.98 -2.68
N GLY A 182 13.53 -1.10 -3.64
CA GLY A 182 13.49 -2.20 -4.60
C GLY A 182 13.06 -3.56 -4.04
N VAL A 183 12.60 -3.68 -2.79
CA VAL A 183 12.03 -4.90 -2.23
C VAL A 183 10.52 -4.78 -2.05
N TYR A 184 9.84 -5.92 -2.02
CA TYR A 184 8.40 -6.03 -1.94
C TYR A 184 7.81 -5.31 -0.70
N ASN A 185 6.89 -4.39 -0.93
CA ASN A 185 6.22 -3.59 0.10
C ASN A 185 4.72 -3.51 -0.13
N ILE A 186 4.07 -4.66 -0.27
CA ILE A 186 2.62 -4.75 -0.51
C ILE A 186 1.93 -5.47 0.63
N ASP A 187 0.72 -5.04 0.96
CA ASP A 187 -0.26 -5.84 1.69
C ASP A 187 -1.00 -6.74 0.69
N PRO A 188 -0.72 -8.06 0.63
CA PRO A 188 -1.31 -8.94 -0.39
C PRO A 188 -2.83 -9.09 -0.28
N LYS A 189 -3.43 -8.76 0.87
CA LYS A 189 -4.88 -8.85 1.07
C LYS A 189 -5.63 -7.75 0.31
N LEU A 190 -5.08 -6.54 0.30
CA LEU A 190 -5.69 -5.36 -0.33
C LEU A 190 -4.94 -4.93 -1.59
N ASN A 191 -3.76 -5.49 -1.81
CA ASN A 191 -2.80 -5.14 -2.85
C ASN A 191 -2.43 -3.63 -2.87
N THR A 192 -2.34 -3.06 -1.68
CA THR A 192 -1.87 -1.70 -1.41
C THR A 192 -0.48 -1.72 -0.79
N PHE A 193 0.11 -0.55 -0.53
CA PHE A 193 1.42 -0.50 0.13
C PHE A 193 1.40 -1.13 1.54
N GLY A 194 2.49 -1.77 1.93
CA GLY A 194 2.70 -2.34 3.27
C GLY A 194 3.07 -1.26 4.29
N VAL A 195 4.33 -0.86 4.34
CA VAL A 195 4.80 0.28 5.14
C VAL A 195 4.73 1.56 4.32
N ARG A 196 4.32 2.66 4.95
CA ARG A 196 4.38 4.02 4.40
C ARG A 196 5.46 4.80 5.14
N PRO A 197 6.63 5.03 4.53
CA PRO A 197 7.68 5.85 5.11
C PRO A 197 7.23 7.29 5.35
N SER A 198 7.90 7.98 6.29
CA SER A 198 7.77 9.43 6.46
C SER A 198 8.20 10.18 5.19
N VAL A 199 7.56 11.32 4.91
CA VAL A 199 7.95 12.22 3.81
C VAL A 199 9.42 12.63 3.91
N ASP A 200 9.92 12.89 5.13
CA ASP A 200 11.32 13.30 5.37
C ASP A 200 12.31 12.13 5.18
N ALA A 201 11.85 10.89 5.23
CA ALA A 201 12.68 9.71 4.94
C ALA A 201 12.88 9.48 3.43
N ILE A 202 12.03 10.04 2.58
CA ILE A 202 12.04 9.74 1.15
C ILE A 202 13.10 10.57 0.45
N ARG A 203 14.02 9.91 -0.22
CA ARG A 203 14.98 10.53 -1.13
C ARG A 203 14.34 10.89 -2.47
N GLU A 204 13.66 9.90 -3.05
CA GLU A 204 12.93 10.02 -4.30
C GLU A 204 11.95 8.87 -4.44
N PHE A 205 10.93 9.03 -5.27
CA PHE A 205 10.11 7.93 -5.65
C PHE A 205 9.90 7.89 -7.16
N GLU A 206 10.07 6.70 -7.74
CA GLU A 206 9.87 6.45 -9.16
C GLU A 206 8.55 5.74 -9.38
N MET A 207 7.80 6.20 -10.38
CA MET A 207 6.61 5.52 -10.85
C MET A 207 6.74 5.26 -12.35
N LEU A 208 6.93 3.98 -12.72
CA LEU A 208 6.94 3.52 -14.10
C LEU A 208 5.53 3.08 -14.48
N THR A 209 5.01 3.64 -15.57
CA THR A 209 3.62 3.42 -16.00
C THR A 209 3.52 2.49 -17.21
N SER A 210 4.59 2.33 -17.98
CA SER A 210 4.61 1.46 -19.16
C SER A 210 6.04 1.18 -19.64
N THR A 211 6.21 0.20 -20.51
CA THR A 211 7.44 -0.15 -21.23
C THR A 211 8.68 -0.31 -20.34
N TYR A 212 8.48 -0.66 -19.07
CA TYR A 212 9.58 -1.01 -18.17
C TYR A 212 10.26 -2.30 -18.61
N ASP A 213 11.54 -2.44 -18.26
CA ASP A 213 12.36 -3.56 -18.68
C ASP A 213 11.96 -4.89 -18.01
N ALA A 214 12.51 -6.01 -18.46
CA ALA A 214 12.19 -7.35 -17.98
C ALA A 214 12.53 -7.60 -16.50
N SER A 215 13.25 -6.68 -15.83
CA SER A 215 13.49 -6.77 -14.40
C SER A 215 12.23 -6.54 -13.57
N PHE A 216 11.26 -5.81 -14.09
CA PHE A 216 9.95 -5.59 -13.45
C PHE A 216 8.93 -6.61 -13.95
N GLY A 217 7.97 -6.96 -13.09
CA GLY A 217 6.92 -7.93 -13.43
C GLY A 217 5.88 -8.06 -12.34
N ARG A 218 5.15 -9.16 -12.35
CA ARG A 218 4.05 -9.55 -11.47
C ARG A 218 2.77 -8.77 -11.71
N ASN A 219 2.82 -7.45 -11.67
CA ASN A 219 1.66 -6.56 -11.71
C ASN A 219 1.65 -5.80 -13.04
N PRO A 220 0.52 -5.78 -13.77
CA PRO A 220 0.40 -5.11 -15.07
C PRO A 220 0.20 -3.59 -14.99
N GLY A 221 -0.03 -3.04 -13.79
CA GLY A 221 -0.16 -1.61 -13.55
C GLY A 221 1.19 -0.91 -13.38
N ALA A 222 1.22 0.14 -12.58
CA ALA A 222 2.45 0.86 -12.31
C ALA A 222 3.43 0.05 -11.44
N GLN A 223 4.72 0.31 -11.66
CA GLN A 223 5.80 -0.08 -10.76
C GLN A 223 6.19 1.16 -9.95
N VAL A 224 5.86 1.16 -8.65
CA VAL A 224 6.11 2.28 -7.73
C VAL A 224 7.24 1.89 -6.80
N ASN A 225 8.37 2.57 -6.89
CA ASN A 225 9.53 2.29 -6.07
C ASN A 225 9.91 3.52 -5.24
N VAL A 226 9.86 3.41 -3.94
CA VAL A 226 10.23 4.45 -2.98
C VAL A 226 11.64 4.17 -2.50
N ILE A 227 12.52 5.16 -2.60
CA ILE A 227 13.90 5.08 -2.12
C ILE A 227 14.05 5.96 -0.88
N LEU A 228 14.58 5.37 0.19
CA LEU A 228 14.85 6.09 1.42
C LEU A 228 16.20 6.80 1.40
N ASN A 229 16.28 7.87 2.18
CA ASN A 229 17.53 8.53 2.47
C ASN A 229 18.54 7.59 3.12
N SER A 230 19.81 7.86 2.92
CA SER A 230 20.94 7.27 3.63
C SER A 230 21.72 8.36 4.37
N GLY A 231 22.56 7.97 5.31
CA GLY A 231 23.54 8.89 5.90
C GLY A 231 24.60 9.32 4.90
N THR A 232 25.27 10.40 5.22
CA THR A 232 26.38 10.99 4.46
C THR A 232 27.55 11.28 5.40
N ASN A 233 28.64 11.86 4.90
CA ASN A 233 29.76 12.31 5.74
C ASN A 233 29.43 13.50 6.64
N ASP A 234 28.35 14.21 6.33
CA ASP A 234 27.87 15.32 7.13
C ASP A 234 26.60 14.92 7.90
N PHE A 235 26.47 15.37 9.16
CA PHE A 235 25.23 15.24 9.89
C PHE A 235 24.17 16.18 9.33
N HIS A 236 23.00 15.65 9.06
CA HIS A 236 21.85 16.40 8.58
C HIS A 236 20.57 15.83 9.18
N GLY A 237 19.53 16.64 9.24
CA GLY A 237 18.25 16.22 9.78
C GLY A 237 17.20 17.30 9.73
N SER A 238 15.99 16.94 10.10
CA SER A 238 14.83 17.81 10.19
C SER A 238 14.02 17.49 11.43
N LEU A 239 13.32 18.48 11.95
CA LEU A 239 12.26 18.33 12.95
C LEU A 239 11.05 19.10 12.44
N PHE A 240 9.86 18.52 12.61
CA PHE A 240 8.64 19.14 12.14
C PHE A 240 7.46 18.91 13.07
N GLU A 241 6.52 19.85 13.06
CA GLU A 241 5.19 19.75 13.64
C GLU A 241 4.18 20.43 12.69
N PHE A 242 3.12 19.72 12.34
CA PHE A 242 1.99 20.25 11.57
C PHE A 242 0.72 20.11 12.39
N HIS A 243 0.15 21.24 12.75
CA HIS A 243 -1.10 21.30 13.51
C HIS A 243 -2.24 21.79 12.64
N ARG A 244 -3.34 21.01 12.58
CA ARG A 244 -4.58 21.42 11.94
C ARG A 244 -5.74 21.33 12.92
N ASN A 245 -6.55 22.38 12.98
CA ASN A 245 -7.67 22.49 13.89
C ASN A 245 -8.87 23.10 13.17
N ALA A 246 -10.04 22.51 13.35
CA ALA A 246 -11.29 23.03 12.79
C ALA A 246 -11.56 24.51 13.15
N ALA A 247 -11.04 25.02 14.26
CA ALA A 247 -11.18 26.43 14.61
C ALA A 247 -10.54 27.37 13.58
N LEU A 248 -9.49 26.90 12.88
CA LEU A 248 -8.76 27.66 11.86
C LEU A 248 -9.27 27.39 10.43
N ASP A 249 -10.09 26.36 10.23
CA ASP A 249 -10.64 26.01 8.93
C ASP A 249 -11.93 26.81 8.64
N ALA A 250 -12.25 27.04 7.37
CA ALA A 250 -13.58 27.48 6.98
C ALA A 250 -14.61 26.35 7.15
N ARG A 251 -15.89 26.68 7.30
CA ARG A 251 -16.99 25.70 7.22
C ARG A 251 -17.09 25.18 5.79
N ASN A 252 -17.34 23.88 5.63
CA ASN A 252 -17.66 23.33 4.32
C ASN A 252 -18.88 24.04 3.73
N PHE A 253 -18.78 24.44 2.47
CA PHE A 253 -19.82 25.21 1.77
C PHE A 253 -21.19 24.48 1.77
N PHE A 254 -21.18 23.15 1.66
CA PHE A 254 -22.41 22.34 1.65
C PHE A 254 -22.89 21.93 3.05
N ALA A 255 -22.13 22.28 4.11
CA ALA A 255 -22.58 21.99 5.48
C ALA A 255 -23.71 22.94 5.90
N PRO A 256 -24.86 22.46 6.44
CA PRO A 256 -25.93 23.31 6.92
C PRO A 256 -25.44 24.32 7.97
N ALA A 257 -25.81 25.59 7.80
CA ALA A 257 -25.40 26.65 8.72
C ALA A 257 -25.97 26.46 10.14
N SER A 258 -27.08 25.75 10.26
CA SER A 258 -27.75 25.43 11.53
C SER A 258 -27.05 24.34 12.35
N GLU A 259 -26.18 23.55 11.73
CA GLU A 259 -25.47 22.47 12.41
C GLU A 259 -24.12 22.95 12.96
N PRO A 260 -23.65 22.42 14.09
CA PRO A 260 -22.31 22.73 14.59
C PRO A 260 -21.23 22.30 13.57
N LYS A 261 -20.15 23.06 13.52
CA LYS A 261 -19.00 22.68 12.70
C LYS A 261 -18.37 21.39 13.26
N PRO A 262 -18.17 20.34 12.44
CA PRO A 262 -17.57 19.10 12.90
C PRO A 262 -16.18 19.35 13.51
N LYS A 263 -15.86 18.61 14.58
CA LYS A 263 -14.54 18.63 15.18
C LYS A 263 -13.50 18.12 14.19
N TYR A 264 -12.39 18.82 14.06
CA TYR A 264 -11.20 18.34 13.38
C TYR A 264 -9.96 18.80 14.13
N LEU A 265 -9.12 17.86 14.52
CA LEU A 265 -7.84 18.10 15.16
C LEU A 265 -6.86 17.07 14.65
N ARG A 266 -5.77 17.52 14.01
CA ARG A 266 -4.68 16.66 13.56
C ARG A 266 -3.35 17.27 13.95
N ASN A 267 -2.51 16.48 14.62
CA ASN A 267 -1.11 16.77 14.88
C ASN A 267 -0.27 15.74 14.13
N GLN A 268 0.71 16.20 13.38
CA GLN A 268 1.71 15.38 12.71
C GLN A 268 3.07 15.91 13.10
N PHE A 269 3.85 15.09 13.77
CA PHE A 269 5.13 15.49 14.34
C PHE A 269 6.17 14.41 14.13
N GLY A 270 7.42 14.82 14.04
CA GLY A 270 8.50 13.88 13.82
C GLY A 270 9.82 14.55 13.52
N GLY A 271 10.74 13.75 13.04
CA GLY A 271 12.04 14.21 12.60
C GLY A 271 12.85 13.11 11.95
N ALA A 272 13.87 13.52 11.25
CA ALA A 272 14.83 12.64 10.60
C ALA A 272 16.25 13.08 10.95
N ILE A 273 17.17 12.12 11.02
CA ILE A 273 18.60 12.36 11.23
C ILE A 273 19.42 11.36 10.44
N GLY A 274 20.49 11.84 9.80
CA GLY A 274 21.47 11.01 9.12
C GLY A 274 22.88 11.56 9.29
N GLY A 275 23.87 10.69 9.15
CA GLY A 275 25.27 11.06 9.27
C GLY A 275 26.23 9.87 9.29
N PRO A 276 27.53 10.12 9.52
CA PRO A 276 28.53 9.07 9.60
C PRO A 276 28.56 8.43 11.00
N ILE A 277 28.68 7.10 11.05
CA ILE A 277 29.15 6.37 12.24
C ILE A 277 30.69 6.28 12.16
N VAL A 278 31.20 5.98 10.94
CA VAL A 278 32.62 6.02 10.62
C VAL A 278 32.73 6.73 9.27
N GLY A 279 33.43 7.85 9.23
CA GLY A 279 33.61 8.67 8.03
C GLY A 279 34.04 7.83 6.83
N ASP A 280 33.54 8.14 5.65
CA ASP A 280 33.77 7.47 4.36
C ASP A 280 33.41 5.97 4.31
N ARG A 281 32.89 5.39 5.42
CA ARG A 281 32.74 3.94 5.52
C ARG A 281 31.40 3.46 6.06
N THR A 282 30.89 4.06 7.12
CA THR A 282 29.65 3.60 7.77
C THR A 282 28.74 4.77 8.05
N PHE A 283 27.54 4.69 7.51
CA PHE A 283 26.54 5.75 7.59
C PHE A 283 25.27 5.23 8.21
N PHE A 284 24.52 6.10 8.87
CA PHE A 284 23.18 5.78 9.36
C PHE A 284 22.18 6.85 8.93
N PHE A 285 20.94 6.44 8.85
CA PHE A 285 19.77 7.29 8.73
C PHE A 285 18.67 6.74 9.61
N ALA A 286 17.95 7.61 10.30
CA ALA A 286 16.77 7.24 11.07
C ALA A 286 15.74 8.38 11.01
N ASP A 287 14.45 8.00 11.02
CA ASP A 287 13.35 8.94 11.14
C ASP A 287 12.23 8.38 12.01
N TYR A 288 11.35 9.27 12.44
CA TYR A 288 10.11 8.96 13.11
C TYR A 288 9.04 9.98 12.71
N GLU A 289 7.82 9.49 12.45
CA GLU A 289 6.64 10.34 12.28
C GLU A 289 5.46 9.79 13.10
N GLY A 290 4.86 10.65 13.92
CA GLY A 290 3.63 10.39 14.65
C GLY A 290 2.48 11.22 14.11
N THR A 291 1.32 10.61 13.88
CA THR A 291 0.07 11.29 13.54
C THR A 291 -0.98 11.01 14.60
N ARG A 292 -1.69 12.05 15.04
CA ARG A 292 -2.80 11.96 15.99
C ARG A 292 -3.98 12.75 15.42
N SER A 293 -4.99 12.04 14.90
CA SER A 293 -6.17 12.66 14.30
C SER A 293 -7.43 12.39 15.11
N ARG A 294 -8.26 13.42 15.25
CA ARG A 294 -9.56 13.38 15.91
C ARG A 294 -10.55 14.12 15.02
N GLU A 295 -11.44 13.37 14.38
CA GLU A 295 -12.39 13.91 13.40
C GLU A 295 -13.81 13.58 13.80
N GLY A 296 -14.69 14.57 13.82
CA GLY A 296 -16.12 14.39 14.01
C GLY A 296 -16.78 13.88 12.72
N ILE A 297 -17.17 12.61 12.70
CA ILE A 297 -17.85 12.02 11.55
C ILE A 297 -19.35 12.22 11.68
N THR A 298 -19.88 13.16 10.89
CA THR A 298 -21.32 13.46 10.92
C THR A 298 -22.10 12.46 10.09
N ARG A 299 -23.14 11.87 10.71
CA ARG A 299 -24.13 11.03 10.03
C ARG A 299 -25.53 11.51 10.33
N ILE A 300 -26.36 11.48 9.31
CA ILE A 300 -27.80 11.74 9.40
C ILE A 300 -28.50 10.39 9.26
N SER A 301 -29.34 10.07 10.21
CA SER A 301 -29.98 8.75 10.37
C SER A 301 -31.48 8.90 10.50
N ASN A 302 -32.21 7.83 10.21
CA ASN A 302 -33.62 7.72 10.48
C ASN A 302 -33.83 6.76 11.65
N VAL A 303 -34.42 7.25 12.74
CA VAL A 303 -34.64 6.48 13.98
C VAL A 303 -36.12 6.47 14.36
N PRO A 304 -36.59 5.42 15.04
CA PRO A 304 -37.96 5.38 15.52
C PRO A 304 -38.26 6.52 16.51
N THR A 305 -39.47 7.10 16.43
CA THR A 305 -39.95 8.07 17.39
C THR A 305 -40.22 7.43 18.76
N ALA A 306 -40.36 8.24 19.80
CA ALA A 306 -40.72 7.73 21.13
C ALA A 306 -42.04 6.94 21.13
N GLU A 307 -43.00 7.38 20.31
CA GLU A 307 -44.29 6.71 20.15
C GLU A 307 -44.16 5.37 19.43
N GLU A 308 -43.45 5.34 18.31
CA GLU A 308 -43.25 4.11 17.53
C GLU A 308 -42.52 3.01 18.32
N ARG A 309 -41.59 3.38 19.22
CA ARG A 309 -40.85 2.42 20.06
C ARG A 309 -41.77 1.65 21.04
N VAL A 310 -42.88 2.25 21.45
CA VAL A 310 -43.85 1.62 22.34
C VAL A 310 -45.07 1.08 21.59
N GLY A 311 -44.99 1.02 20.25
CA GLY A 311 -46.01 0.42 19.41
C GLY A 311 -47.13 1.38 19.00
N ASN A 312 -46.99 2.69 19.20
CA ASN A 312 -47.95 3.69 18.72
C ASN A 312 -47.52 4.25 17.37
N PHE A 313 -48.21 3.87 16.31
CA PHE A 313 -47.95 4.24 14.91
C PHE A 313 -48.97 5.26 14.37
N SER A 314 -49.80 5.90 15.24
CA SER A 314 -50.83 6.84 14.81
C SER A 314 -50.26 8.01 13.97
N HIS A 315 -49.02 8.41 14.21
CA HIS A 315 -48.33 9.48 13.52
C HIS A 315 -47.11 8.99 12.70
N SER A 316 -47.00 7.66 12.53
CA SER A 316 -45.86 7.10 11.79
C SER A 316 -45.91 7.44 10.30
N VAL A 317 -44.80 7.91 9.76
CA VAL A 317 -44.64 8.17 8.32
C VAL A 317 -44.64 6.90 7.47
N PHE A 318 -44.44 5.75 8.09
CA PHE A 318 -44.47 4.43 7.43
C PHE A 318 -45.86 3.76 7.52
N GLY A 319 -46.86 4.49 8.01
CA GLY A 319 -48.24 4.04 8.08
C GLY A 319 -48.56 3.18 9.31
N VAL A 320 -49.86 3.00 9.53
CA VAL A 320 -50.40 2.18 10.63
C VAL A 320 -50.25 0.69 10.26
N PRO A 321 -49.66 -0.14 11.14
CA PRO A 321 -49.53 -1.56 10.90
C PRO A 321 -50.90 -2.27 10.91
N THR A 322 -51.00 -3.33 10.11
CA THR A 322 -52.18 -4.22 10.04
C THR A 322 -52.08 -5.29 11.12
N ASN A 323 -53.17 -5.53 11.83
CA ASN A 323 -53.26 -6.65 12.74
C ASN A 323 -53.30 -7.97 11.95
N PRO A 324 -52.30 -8.87 12.11
CA PRO A 324 -52.19 -10.08 11.32
C PRO A 324 -53.31 -11.10 11.57
N PHE A 325 -54.03 -10.97 12.67
CA PHE A 325 -55.12 -11.89 13.03
C PHE A 325 -56.47 -11.46 12.46
N THR A 326 -56.69 -10.16 12.25
CA THR A 326 -57.93 -9.61 11.77
C THR A 326 -57.89 -9.07 10.35
N GLY A 327 -56.68 -8.84 9.82
CA GLY A 327 -56.47 -8.21 8.51
C GLY A 327 -56.82 -6.71 8.48
N GLN A 328 -57.13 -6.07 9.61
CA GLN A 328 -57.48 -4.67 9.69
C GLN A 328 -56.37 -3.86 10.36
N PRO A 329 -56.20 -2.56 10.04
CA PRO A 329 -55.30 -1.70 10.78
C PRO A 329 -55.58 -1.73 12.29
N PHE A 330 -54.51 -1.64 13.10
CA PHE A 330 -54.70 -1.54 14.57
C PHE A 330 -55.50 -0.30 14.94
N GLN A 331 -56.48 -0.47 15.82
CA GLN A 331 -57.37 0.61 16.26
C GLN A 331 -56.56 1.74 16.92
N GLY A 332 -56.78 2.96 16.50
CA GLY A 332 -56.00 4.13 16.96
C GLY A 332 -54.52 4.10 16.58
N GLY A 333 -54.11 3.21 15.67
CA GLY A 333 -52.71 3.08 15.25
C GLY A 333 -51.80 2.44 16.31
N SER A 334 -52.33 1.89 17.39
CA SER A 334 -51.53 1.38 18.50
C SER A 334 -51.59 -0.15 18.62
N ILE A 335 -50.44 -0.75 18.67
CA ILE A 335 -50.24 -2.19 18.92
C ILE A 335 -50.46 -2.44 20.43
N PRO A 336 -51.40 -3.33 20.85
CA PRO A 336 -51.55 -3.70 22.24
C PRO A 336 -50.27 -4.29 22.84
N ASP A 337 -49.95 -3.95 24.07
CA ASP A 337 -48.67 -4.29 24.73
C ASP A 337 -48.38 -5.80 24.76
N PHE A 338 -49.42 -6.64 24.87
CA PHE A 338 -49.29 -8.11 24.88
C PHE A 338 -48.84 -8.71 23.54
N PHE A 339 -48.87 -7.95 22.43
CA PHE A 339 -48.29 -8.35 21.15
C PHE A 339 -46.82 -7.95 20.99
N ILE A 340 -46.32 -7.04 21.83
CA ILE A 340 -44.95 -6.57 21.75
C ILE A 340 -44.03 -7.58 22.43
N HIS A 341 -43.18 -8.22 21.63
CA HIS A 341 -42.20 -9.18 22.11
C HIS A 341 -41.12 -8.47 22.96
N PRO A 342 -40.70 -9.03 24.12
CA PRO A 342 -39.67 -8.42 24.97
C PRO A 342 -38.37 -8.08 24.22
N VAL A 343 -37.90 -8.95 23.33
CA VAL A 343 -36.72 -8.73 22.48
C VAL A 343 -36.94 -7.54 21.54
N GLY A 344 -38.12 -7.45 20.89
CA GLY A 344 -38.45 -6.33 20.01
C GLY A 344 -38.44 -4.99 20.76
N ARG A 345 -38.99 -4.97 21.97
CA ARG A 345 -38.94 -3.80 22.85
C ARG A 345 -37.52 -3.41 23.23
N ALA A 346 -36.69 -4.38 23.59
CA ALA A 346 -35.30 -4.16 23.96
C ALA A 346 -34.49 -3.60 22.78
N ILE A 347 -34.67 -4.15 21.57
CA ILE A 347 -34.03 -3.66 20.36
C ILE A 347 -34.49 -2.23 20.04
N ALA A 348 -35.81 -1.92 20.12
CA ALA A 348 -36.32 -0.59 19.87
C ALA A 348 -35.73 0.45 20.84
N ALA A 349 -35.46 0.05 22.09
CA ALA A 349 -34.86 0.92 23.10
C ALA A 349 -33.40 1.30 22.82
N LEU A 350 -32.69 0.52 22.00
CA LEU A 350 -31.30 0.83 21.62
C LEU A 350 -31.17 2.05 20.69
N TYR A 351 -32.24 2.37 19.95
CA TYR A 351 -32.18 3.56 19.09
C TYR A 351 -32.14 4.85 19.94
N PRO A 352 -31.34 5.86 19.54
CA PRO A 352 -31.46 7.20 20.15
C PRO A 352 -32.82 7.82 19.82
N LEU A 353 -33.28 8.79 20.61
CA LEU A 353 -34.46 9.56 20.25
C LEU A 353 -34.15 10.55 19.12
N PRO A 354 -35.14 10.88 18.25
CA PRO A 354 -34.98 11.94 17.27
C PRO A 354 -34.51 13.24 17.92
N ASN A 355 -33.53 13.91 17.28
CA ASN A 355 -33.06 15.23 17.70
C ASN A 355 -33.30 16.32 16.63
N ARG A 356 -34.01 15.96 15.56
CA ARG A 356 -34.44 16.87 14.49
C ARG A 356 -35.96 16.72 14.32
N ASN A 357 -36.66 17.84 14.21
CA ASN A 357 -38.12 17.86 14.04
C ASN A 357 -38.49 17.73 12.54
N VAL A 358 -38.19 16.58 11.95
CA VAL A 358 -38.50 16.23 10.56
C VAL A 358 -38.93 14.75 10.50
N PRO A 359 -39.80 14.38 9.53
CA PRO A 359 -40.37 13.03 9.47
C PRO A 359 -39.32 11.97 9.03
N PHE A 360 -38.34 12.35 8.24
CA PHE A 360 -37.26 11.50 7.79
C PHE A 360 -35.92 12.13 8.13
N GLN A 361 -34.88 11.30 8.28
CA GLN A 361 -33.54 11.79 8.64
C GLN A 361 -33.61 12.61 9.95
N ASN A 362 -34.34 12.09 10.92
CA ASN A 362 -34.74 12.77 12.15
C ASN A 362 -33.70 12.72 13.27
N PHE A 363 -32.51 12.13 12.99
CA PHE A 363 -31.43 12.05 13.95
C PHE A 363 -30.10 12.44 13.29
N VAL A 364 -29.29 13.26 13.95
CA VAL A 364 -27.94 13.61 13.56
C VAL A 364 -26.99 13.36 14.72
N SER A 365 -25.83 12.79 14.41
CA SER A 365 -24.76 12.62 15.40
C SER A 365 -23.38 12.83 14.75
N SER A 366 -22.41 13.21 15.56
CA SER A 366 -21.06 13.50 15.10
C SER A 366 -20.03 12.98 16.13
N PRO A 367 -19.98 11.65 16.36
CA PRO A 367 -18.98 11.07 17.23
C PRO A 367 -17.57 11.25 16.66
N THR A 368 -16.56 11.17 17.53
CA THR A 368 -15.18 11.39 17.17
C THR A 368 -14.52 10.09 16.68
N GLN A 369 -14.12 10.06 15.42
CA GLN A 369 -13.14 9.10 14.90
C GLN A 369 -11.77 9.42 15.50
N ARG A 370 -11.02 8.38 15.88
CA ARG A 370 -9.65 8.48 16.37
C ARG A 370 -8.73 7.70 15.45
N ASP A 371 -7.70 8.34 14.92
CA ASP A 371 -6.68 7.71 14.07
C ASP A 371 -5.31 8.10 14.59
N ASP A 372 -4.64 7.15 15.22
CA ASP A 372 -3.29 7.29 15.76
C ASP A 372 -2.35 6.40 14.94
N ASN A 373 -1.30 7.00 14.37
CA ASN A 373 -0.33 6.31 13.55
C ASN A 373 1.08 6.70 13.96
N ASP A 374 1.94 5.69 14.12
CA ASP A 374 3.36 5.84 14.41
C ASP A 374 4.17 5.09 13.35
N SER A 375 5.18 5.72 12.77
CA SER A 375 6.09 5.09 11.82
C SER A 375 7.53 5.49 12.09
N PHE A 376 8.46 4.58 11.79
CA PHE A 376 9.89 4.89 11.80
C PHE A 376 10.63 4.03 10.78
N ASP A 377 11.73 4.57 10.29
CA ASP A 377 12.69 3.89 9.44
C ASP A 377 14.09 3.99 10.07
N VAL A 378 14.87 2.92 9.95
CA VAL A 378 16.28 2.91 10.31
C VAL A 378 17.06 2.25 9.18
N ARG A 379 18.14 2.91 8.74
CA ARG A 379 19.03 2.41 7.69
C ARG A 379 20.48 2.53 8.12
N VAL A 380 21.29 1.54 7.76
CA VAL A 380 22.74 1.54 7.94
C VAL A 380 23.37 1.07 6.65
N ASP A 381 24.27 1.87 6.11
CA ASP A 381 25.08 1.56 4.94
C ASP A 381 26.54 1.42 5.38
N HIS A 382 27.19 0.34 4.97
CA HIS A 382 28.57 0.03 5.36
C HIS A 382 29.41 -0.44 4.18
N ARG A 383 30.50 0.25 3.90
CA ARG A 383 31.53 -0.19 2.96
C ARG A 383 32.37 -1.28 3.61
N LEU A 384 32.12 -2.53 3.25
CA LEU A 384 32.85 -3.69 3.78
C LEU A 384 34.29 -3.71 3.24
N THR A 385 34.43 -3.50 1.92
CA THR A 385 35.70 -3.36 1.18
C THR A 385 35.50 -2.35 0.05
N ASP A 386 36.56 -1.97 -0.67
CA ASP A 386 36.46 -1.11 -1.86
C ASP A 386 35.61 -1.72 -3.01
N LYS A 387 35.24 -3.01 -2.88
CA LYS A 387 34.43 -3.76 -3.86
C LYS A 387 33.12 -4.28 -3.32
N ALA A 388 32.83 -4.08 -2.04
CA ALA A 388 31.66 -4.67 -1.41
C ALA A 388 31.00 -3.71 -0.42
N ASP A 389 29.73 -3.41 -0.65
CA ASP A 389 28.89 -2.56 0.18
C ASP A 389 27.73 -3.37 0.77
N LEU A 390 27.47 -3.17 2.05
CA LEU A 390 26.32 -3.72 2.77
C LEU A 390 25.34 -2.60 3.10
N ALA A 391 24.06 -2.85 2.93
CA ALA A 391 22.99 -1.98 3.39
C ALA A 391 21.98 -2.78 4.21
N PHE A 392 21.56 -2.22 5.33
CA PHE A 392 20.50 -2.75 6.18
C PHE A 392 19.43 -1.69 6.35
N ARG A 393 18.16 -2.09 6.28
CA ARG A 393 17.02 -1.21 6.54
C ARG A 393 15.93 -1.97 7.27
N TYR A 394 15.31 -1.29 8.24
CA TYR A 394 14.08 -1.74 8.88
C TYR A 394 13.09 -0.58 8.93
N SER A 395 11.89 -0.84 8.46
CA SER A 395 10.78 0.09 8.40
C SER A 395 9.59 -0.46 9.18
N PHE A 396 8.94 0.37 9.95
CA PHE A 396 7.84 0.02 10.83
C PHE A 396 6.71 1.03 10.71
N GLY A 397 5.46 0.56 10.80
CA GLY A 397 4.26 1.37 10.92
C GLY A 397 3.25 0.68 11.81
N ASP A 398 2.61 1.42 12.72
CA ASP A 398 1.56 0.96 13.62
C ASP A 398 0.41 1.97 13.62
N ARG A 399 -0.80 1.51 13.31
CA ARG A 399 -2.00 2.34 13.24
C ARG A 399 -3.08 1.76 14.16
N ASP A 400 -3.67 2.63 14.98
CA ASP A 400 -4.86 2.36 15.81
C ASP A 400 -5.97 3.33 15.39
N LEU A 401 -6.95 2.80 14.66
CA LEU A 401 -8.10 3.56 14.15
C LEU A 401 -9.37 3.08 14.85
N PHE A 402 -10.12 4.00 15.44
CA PHE A 402 -11.50 3.80 15.86
C PHE A 402 -12.43 4.51 14.87
N GLU A 403 -13.26 3.74 14.18
CA GLU A 403 -14.32 4.21 13.28
C GLU A 403 -15.66 4.14 14.01
N PRO A 404 -16.28 5.28 14.35
CA PRO A 404 -17.57 5.26 15.04
C PRO A 404 -18.73 4.79 14.15
N PHE A 405 -18.50 4.73 12.83
CA PHE A 405 -19.44 4.23 11.84
C PHE A 405 -18.72 3.41 10.78
N THR A 406 -19.20 2.21 10.50
CA THR A 406 -18.63 1.28 9.52
C THR A 406 -19.15 1.51 8.09
N GLY A 407 -19.82 2.61 7.86
CA GLY A 407 -20.43 3.01 6.60
C GLY A 407 -21.97 3.08 6.68
N PRO A 408 -22.62 3.85 5.81
CA PRO A 408 -24.06 4.15 5.91
C PRO A 408 -24.96 2.91 5.77
N SER A 409 -24.46 1.87 5.10
CA SER A 409 -25.19 0.61 4.93
C SER A 409 -25.08 -0.35 6.11
N PHE A 410 -24.10 -0.14 7.01
CA PHE A 410 -23.82 -1.04 8.12
C PHE A 410 -24.05 -0.36 9.47
N SER A 411 -23.57 0.84 9.67
CA SER A 411 -23.75 1.56 10.93
C SER A 411 -23.83 3.06 10.68
N ALA A 412 -24.91 3.66 11.17
CA ALA A 412 -25.09 5.11 11.17
C ALA A 412 -25.60 5.61 12.54
N ILE A 413 -25.67 4.71 13.51
CA ILE A 413 -26.03 4.96 14.91
C ILE A 413 -24.78 4.76 15.76
N PRO A 414 -24.44 5.69 16.68
CA PRO A 414 -23.28 5.53 17.58
C PRO A 414 -23.41 4.28 18.47
N GLY A 415 -22.26 3.67 18.81
CA GLY A 415 -22.18 2.48 19.65
C GLY A 415 -21.99 1.18 18.87
N PHE A 416 -21.90 1.24 17.55
CA PHE A 416 -21.69 0.09 16.66
C PHE A 416 -20.54 0.37 15.69
N GLY A 417 -19.46 0.92 16.23
CA GLY A 417 -18.22 1.21 15.49
C GLY A 417 -17.25 0.03 15.44
N ASP A 418 -16.09 0.29 14.81
CA ASP A 418 -15.02 -0.69 14.68
C ASP A 418 -13.69 -0.16 15.23
N PHE A 419 -12.91 -1.07 15.82
CA PHE A 419 -11.48 -0.89 16.07
C PHE A 419 -10.68 -1.55 14.97
N VAL A 420 -9.87 -0.77 14.27
CA VAL A 420 -8.99 -1.23 13.19
C VAL A 420 -7.53 -1.04 13.62
N LYS A 421 -6.82 -2.14 13.74
CA LYS A 421 -5.37 -2.11 14.04
C LYS A 421 -4.60 -2.65 12.86
N ARG A 422 -3.54 -1.95 12.47
CA ARG A 422 -2.64 -2.38 11.39
C ARG A 422 -1.20 -2.14 11.79
N ARG A 423 -0.42 -3.21 11.81
CA ARG A 423 1.04 -3.16 12.00
C ARG A 423 1.72 -3.67 10.75
N SER A 424 2.61 -2.86 10.22
CA SER A 424 3.40 -3.17 9.03
C SER A 424 4.89 -3.11 9.35
N GLN A 425 5.64 -4.06 8.83
CA GLN A 425 7.09 -4.19 9.04
C GLN A 425 7.74 -4.59 7.72
N ASN A 426 8.87 -3.99 7.40
CA ASN A 426 9.64 -4.32 6.20
C ASN A 426 11.13 -4.22 6.51
N GLY A 427 11.82 -5.35 6.47
CA GLY A 427 13.27 -5.46 6.68
C GLY A 427 13.99 -5.86 5.42
N MET A 428 15.17 -5.30 5.19
CA MET A 428 16.04 -5.62 4.06
C MET A 428 17.50 -5.66 4.49
N ALA A 429 18.24 -6.63 3.94
CA ALA A 429 19.70 -6.66 3.91
C ALA A 429 20.14 -6.80 2.45
N ALA A 430 21.07 -5.95 2.00
CA ALA A 430 21.58 -5.94 0.65
C ALA A 430 23.11 -6.00 0.64
N LEU A 431 23.69 -6.83 -0.23
CA LEU A 431 25.11 -6.88 -0.55
C LEU A 431 25.28 -6.50 -2.01
N THR A 432 26.02 -5.44 -2.26
CA THR A 432 26.48 -5.08 -3.61
C THR A 432 27.96 -5.45 -3.71
N TRP A 433 28.32 -6.23 -4.72
CA TRP A 433 29.68 -6.70 -4.94
C TRP A 433 30.16 -6.39 -6.36
N VAL A 434 31.20 -5.58 -6.48
CA VAL A 434 31.93 -5.30 -7.71
C VAL A 434 32.94 -6.42 -7.95
N LEU A 435 32.53 -7.47 -8.66
CA LEU A 435 33.36 -8.65 -8.95
C LEU A 435 34.51 -8.29 -9.88
N THR A 436 34.19 -7.54 -10.96
CA THR A 436 35.15 -6.90 -11.87
C THR A 436 34.60 -5.51 -12.24
N PRO A 437 35.40 -4.62 -12.86
CA PRO A 437 34.87 -3.32 -13.31
C PRO A 437 33.61 -3.43 -14.19
N ASN A 438 33.50 -4.52 -14.94
CA ASN A 438 32.38 -4.77 -15.86
C ASN A 438 31.31 -5.72 -15.31
N LEU A 439 31.46 -6.28 -14.10
CA LEU A 439 30.55 -7.25 -13.53
C LEU A 439 30.24 -6.90 -12.07
N VAL A 440 29.01 -6.48 -11.85
CA VAL A 440 28.50 -6.11 -10.51
C VAL A 440 27.31 -7.01 -10.17
N ASN A 441 27.36 -7.59 -8.98
CA ASN A 441 26.28 -8.39 -8.43
C ASN A 441 25.66 -7.67 -7.22
N GLU A 442 24.34 -7.75 -7.10
CA GLU A 442 23.60 -7.26 -5.96
C GLU A 442 22.65 -8.34 -5.48
N THR A 443 22.77 -8.74 -4.21
CA THR A 443 21.90 -9.71 -3.55
C THR A 443 21.15 -9.03 -2.42
N ARG A 444 19.82 -9.26 -2.32
CA ARG A 444 18.98 -8.75 -1.23
C ARG A 444 18.18 -9.87 -0.61
N GLY A 445 18.17 -9.93 0.71
CA GLY A 445 17.19 -10.66 1.49
C GLY A 445 16.19 -9.68 2.09
N ALA A 446 14.90 -9.96 1.99
CA ALA A 446 13.87 -9.09 2.56
C ALA A 446 12.79 -9.89 3.28
N PHE A 447 12.22 -9.25 4.28
CA PHE A 447 11.07 -9.73 5.04
C PHE A 447 10.04 -8.61 5.12
N SER A 448 8.80 -8.91 4.76
CA SER A 448 7.66 -8.00 4.92
C SER A 448 6.57 -8.67 5.72
N ARG A 449 6.01 -7.95 6.68
CA ARG A 449 4.87 -8.42 7.48
C ARG A 449 3.83 -7.34 7.58
N VAL A 450 2.56 -7.72 7.28
CA VAL A 450 1.39 -6.90 7.55
C VAL A 450 0.45 -7.70 8.44
N ALA A 451 0.14 -7.16 9.61
CA ALA A 451 -0.84 -7.70 10.54
C ALA A 451 -1.98 -6.70 10.69
N ALA A 452 -3.19 -7.08 10.28
CA ALA A 452 -4.36 -6.23 10.34
C ALA A 452 -5.50 -6.97 11.06
N SER A 453 -6.19 -6.28 11.96
CA SER A 453 -7.39 -6.78 12.63
C SER A 453 -8.49 -5.73 12.63
N VAL A 454 -9.72 -6.20 12.49
CA VAL A 454 -10.92 -5.37 12.66
C VAL A 454 -11.81 -6.08 13.66
N THR A 455 -12.12 -5.39 14.73
CA THR A 455 -13.02 -5.87 15.79
C THR A 455 -14.11 -4.85 16.03
N GLN A 456 -15.28 -5.31 16.30
CA GLN A 456 -16.45 -4.47 16.63
C GLN A 456 -16.28 -3.77 17.97
N GLU A 457 -17.02 -2.68 18.16
CA GLU A 457 -17.09 -1.96 19.44
C GLU A 457 -17.76 -2.80 20.53
N ALA A 458 -18.73 -3.66 20.14
CA ALA A 458 -19.44 -4.61 21.00
C ALA A 458 -20.04 -3.94 22.25
N SER A 459 -20.61 -2.74 22.08
CA SER A 459 -21.18 -1.96 23.18
C SER A 459 -22.42 -2.61 23.82
N VAL A 460 -23.09 -3.50 23.07
CA VAL A 460 -24.26 -4.25 23.48
C VAL A 460 -24.13 -5.70 23.06
N LEU A 461 -24.49 -6.63 23.91
CA LEU A 461 -24.48 -8.07 23.61
C LEU A 461 -25.89 -8.58 23.25
N ASN A 462 -25.94 -9.62 22.41
CA ASN A 462 -27.19 -10.32 22.08
C ASN A 462 -27.97 -10.73 23.34
N SER A 463 -27.28 -11.25 24.33
CA SER A 463 -27.90 -11.69 25.61
C SER A 463 -28.56 -10.56 26.39
N GLU A 464 -28.09 -9.32 26.27
CA GLU A 464 -28.66 -8.15 26.97
C GLU A 464 -30.02 -7.74 26.39
N VAL A 465 -30.28 -8.04 25.13
CA VAL A 465 -31.56 -7.79 24.46
C VAL A 465 -32.42 -9.05 24.35
N GLY A 466 -31.98 -10.17 24.94
CA GLY A 466 -32.71 -11.44 24.92
C GLY A 466 -32.55 -12.24 23.62
N LEU A 467 -31.59 -11.88 22.75
CA LEU A 467 -31.21 -12.69 21.61
C LEU A 467 -30.23 -13.80 22.03
N PRO A 468 -30.20 -14.94 21.32
CA PRO A 468 -29.27 -16.02 21.64
C PRO A 468 -27.81 -15.61 21.34
N THR A 469 -26.91 -16.07 22.19
CA THR A 469 -25.47 -16.02 21.92
C THR A 469 -25.12 -17.14 20.91
N ILE A 470 -24.80 -16.77 19.68
CA ILE A 470 -24.51 -17.72 18.59
C ILE A 470 -23.17 -18.40 18.81
N SER A 471 -22.13 -17.61 19.11
CA SER A 471 -20.79 -18.10 19.39
C SER A 471 -20.34 -17.61 20.76
N PRO A 472 -19.81 -18.49 21.63
CA PRO A 472 -19.32 -18.09 22.96
C PRO A 472 -17.90 -17.50 22.92
N ARG A 473 -17.24 -17.46 21.76
CA ARG A 473 -15.89 -16.94 21.64
C ARG A 473 -15.88 -15.43 21.87
N PRO A 474 -14.97 -14.90 22.72
CA PRO A 474 -14.93 -13.46 23.04
C PRO A 474 -14.88 -12.55 21.81
N ARG A 475 -14.19 -12.97 20.75
CA ARG A 475 -14.08 -12.20 19.51
C ARG A 475 -15.39 -12.06 18.74
N ASP A 476 -16.34 -12.98 18.92
CA ASP A 476 -17.62 -13.02 18.21
C ASP A 476 -18.77 -12.37 19.03
N LEU A 477 -18.50 -11.94 20.26
CA LEU A 477 -19.51 -11.30 21.09
C LEU A 477 -19.90 -9.92 20.52
N GLY A 478 -21.14 -9.50 20.77
CA GLY A 478 -21.73 -8.25 20.32
C GLY A 478 -23.20 -8.42 19.98
N LEU A 479 -23.77 -7.42 19.30
CA LEU A 479 -25.16 -7.42 18.85
C LEU A 479 -25.26 -7.91 17.40
N SER A 480 -26.25 -8.77 17.13
CA SER A 480 -26.64 -9.14 15.76
C SER A 480 -26.83 -7.91 14.89
N PHE A 481 -26.46 -8.01 13.62
CA PHE A 481 -26.70 -6.93 12.65
C PHE A 481 -28.21 -6.88 12.31
N ILE A 482 -28.86 -5.78 12.62
CA ILE A 482 -30.32 -5.63 12.52
C ILE A 482 -30.66 -4.54 11.51
N THR A 483 -31.38 -4.92 10.46
CA THR A 483 -31.89 -4.01 9.44
C THR A 483 -33.40 -3.94 9.47
N ILE A 484 -33.94 -2.72 9.55
CA ILE A 484 -35.38 -2.44 9.56
C ILE A 484 -35.64 -1.46 8.42
N THR A 485 -36.42 -1.88 7.42
CA THR A 485 -36.70 -1.02 6.25
C THR A 485 -37.32 0.29 6.68
N GLY A 486 -36.73 1.40 6.22
CA GLY A 486 -37.15 2.75 6.61
C GLY A 486 -36.34 3.36 7.75
N TYR A 487 -35.60 2.57 8.51
CA TYR A 487 -34.76 3.04 9.61
C TYR A 487 -33.28 2.68 9.38
N SER A 488 -32.40 3.45 10.01
CA SER A 488 -30.97 3.16 9.98
C SER A 488 -30.67 1.85 10.71
N PRO A 489 -29.76 1.01 10.20
CA PRO A 489 -29.42 -0.26 10.83
C PRO A 489 -28.74 -0.04 12.20
N ILE A 490 -28.86 -1.02 13.08
CA ILE A 490 -28.16 -1.13 14.36
C ILE A 490 -27.50 -2.50 14.49
N GLY A 491 -26.63 -2.64 15.46
CA GLY A 491 -25.83 -3.84 15.68
C GLY A 491 -24.48 -3.77 14.99
N ASP A 492 -23.61 -4.68 15.41
CA ASP A 492 -22.23 -4.73 14.91
C ASP A 492 -22.18 -5.26 13.48
N GLU A 493 -21.25 -4.74 12.68
CA GLU A 493 -21.09 -5.13 11.28
C GLU A 493 -20.92 -6.65 11.13
N GLY A 494 -21.73 -7.26 10.26
CA GLY A 494 -21.72 -8.70 10.02
C GLY A 494 -20.45 -9.26 9.41
N ASN A 495 -19.55 -8.40 8.86
CA ASN A 495 -18.28 -8.80 8.29
C ASN A 495 -17.14 -8.91 9.32
N ASN A 496 -17.37 -8.52 10.55
CA ASN A 496 -16.40 -8.56 11.65
C ASN A 496 -16.76 -9.64 12.66
N PRO A 497 -15.81 -10.18 13.41
CA PRO A 497 -14.39 -9.85 13.44
C PRO A 497 -13.61 -10.42 12.25
N GLN A 498 -12.53 -9.76 11.88
CA GLN A 498 -11.58 -10.27 10.92
C GLN A 498 -10.13 -10.00 11.35
N ASN A 499 -9.25 -10.91 10.97
CA ASN A 499 -7.81 -10.78 11.20
C ASN A 499 -7.06 -11.30 9.99
N SER A 500 -5.93 -10.69 9.68
CA SER A 500 -5.03 -11.18 8.65
C SER A 500 -3.59 -10.87 9.05
N VAL A 501 -2.75 -11.88 9.04
CA VAL A 501 -1.31 -11.74 9.23
C VAL A 501 -0.63 -12.33 8.01
N THR A 502 0.01 -11.49 7.22
CA THR A 502 0.75 -11.90 6.02
C THR A 502 2.24 -11.68 6.22
N ASN A 503 3.03 -12.71 5.99
CA ASN A 503 4.48 -12.64 5.95
C ASN A 503 4.94 -12.94 4.52
N VAL A 504 5.88 -12.15 4.01
CA VAL A 504 6.55 -12.37 2.73
C VAL A 504 8.04 -12.42 2.95
N TYR A 505 8.65 -13.54 2.61
CA TYR A 505 10.10 -13.71 2.56
C TYR A 505 10.53 -13.58 1.11
N GLN A 506 11.52 -12.75 0.86
CA GLN A 506 11.99 -12.49 -0.49
C GLN A 506 13.51 -12.63 -0.55
N LEU A 507 14.00 -13.30 -1.57
CA LEU A 507 15.39 -13.32 -1.95
C LEU A 507 15.53 -12.81 -3.38
N LEU A 508 16.31 -11.78 -3.50
CA LEU A 508 16.55 -11.10 -4.75
C LEU A 508 18.06 -11.12 -5.08
N ASN A 509 18.46 -11.32 -6.37
CA ASN A 509 19.85 -11.13 -6.85
C ASN A 509 19.87 -10.50 -8.24
N ASN A 510 20.63 -9.50 -8.50
CA ASN A 510 20.72 -8.76 -9.74
C ASN A 510 22.18 -8.66 -10.18
N THR A 511 22.46 -9.10 -11.40
CA THR A 511 23.78 -9.00 -12.00
C THR A 511 23.74 -8.09 -13.20
N SER A 512 24.61 -7.10 -13.21
CA SER A 512 24.87 -6.23 -14.35
C SER A 512 26.21 -6.60 -14.96
N TYR A 513 26.24 -6.88 -16.25
CA TYR A 513 27.44 -7.21 -16.99
C TYR A 513 27.58 -6.33 -18.26
N VAL A 514 28.66 -5.61 -18.34
CA VAL A 514 29.01 -4.76 -19.48
C VAL A 514 29.99 -5.48 -20.40
N ARG A 515 29.68 -5.54 -21.70
CA ARG A 515 30.58 -6.07 -22.71
C ARG A 515 30.47 -5.27 -24.00
N GLY A 516 31.47 -4.45 -24.29
CA GLY A 516 31.42 -3.51 -25.41
C GLY A 516 30.18 -2.63 -25.31
N ASN A 517 29.38 -2.56 -26.34
CA ASN A 517 28.16 -1.75 -26.41
C ASN A 517 26.92 -2.40 -25.77
N HIS A 518 27.06 -3.55 -25.11
CA HIS A 518 25.97 -4.27 -24.44
C HIS A 518 26.02 -4.06 -22.94
N LEU A 519 24.85 -3.77 -22.36
CA LEU A 519 24.59 -3.79 -20.93
C LEU A 519 23.56 -4.90 -20.63
N PHE A 520 24.07 -6.05 -20.22
CA PHE A 520 23.24 -7.15 -19.77
C PHE A 520 22.84 -6.93 -18.31
N LYS A 521 21.54 -7.09 -18.04
CA LYS A 521 20.99 -7.27 -16.68
C LYS A 521 20.29 -8.61 -16.67
N PHE A 522 20.59 -9.44 -15.70
CA PHE A 522 19.94 -10.71 -15.59
C PHE A 522 19.66 -11.02 -14.12
N GLY A 523 18.53 -11.72 -13.88
CA GLY A 523 17.98 -11.70 -12.63
C GLY A 523 16.91 -12.73 -12.20
N ALA A 524 16.68 -13.01 -10.84
CA ALA A 524 15.52 -13.68 -10.27
C ALA A 524 15.00 -13.03 -8.99
N ASP A 525 13.72 -13.25 -8.71
CA ASP A 525 12.97 -12.82 -7.53
C ASP A 525 12.21 -14.03 -6.98
N LEU A 526 12.65 -14.53 -5.84
CA LEU A 526 12.04 -15.66 -5.15
C LEU A 526 11.23 -15.15 -3.97
N ARG A 527 9.94 -15.47 -3.92
CA ARG A 527 9.06 -15.04 -2.84
C ARG A 527 8.27 -16.21 -2.26
N PHE A 528 8.19 -16.22 -0.93
CA PHE A 528 7.40 -17.17 -0.17
C PHE A 528 6.41 -16.37 0.67
N THR A 529 5.12 -16.54 0.39
CA THR A 529 4.05 -15.80 1.07
C THR A 529 3.29 -16.74 1.99
N GLN A 530 3.12 -16.31 3.24
CA GLN A 530 2.33 -16.97 4.24
C GLN A 530 1.25 -16.00 4.72
N GLN A 531 -0.02 -16.31 4.48
CA GLN A 531 -1.14 -15.54 4.99
C GLN A 531 -1.93 -16.41 5.97
N ASN A 532 -2.03 -15.97 7.21
CA ASN A 532 -2.90 -16.54 8.21
C ASN A 532 -4.03 -15.54 8.48
N ALA A 533 -5.25 -15.94 8.19
CA ALA A 533 -6.40 -15.05 8.29
C ALA A 533 -7.61 -15.78 8.84
N PHE A 534 -8.56 -15.03 9.38
CA PHE A 534 -9.94 -15.47 9.54
C PHE A 534 -10.88 -14.29 9.24
N ARG A 535 -12.10 -14.61 8.85
CA ARG A 535 -13.20 -13.68 8.71
C ARG A 535 -14.49 -14.42 9.03
N ASP A 536 -15.03 -14.17 10.21
CA ASP A 536 -16.25 -14.78 10.69
C ASP A 536 -17.45 -13.90 10.29
N VAL A 537 -18.02 -14.15 9.10
CA VAL A 537 -19.17 -13.41 8.57
C VAL A 537 -20.43 -13.80 9.33
N GLU A 538 -21.20 -12.81 9.81
CA GLU A 538 -22.47 -12.99 10.54
C GLU A 538 -22.35 -13.92 11.77
N SER A 539 -21.17 -13.91 12.44
CA SER A 539 -20.92 -14.76 13.62
C SER A 539 -21.86 -14.46 14.80
N ARG A 540 -22.46 -13.27 14.85
CA ARG A 540 -23.46 -12.84 15.83
C ARG A 540 -24.89 -13.00 15.33
N GLY A 541 -25.07 -13.38 14.07
CA GLY A 541 -26.35 -13.43 13.37
C GLY A 541 -26.75 -12.10 12.75
N ARG A 542 -27.71 -12.19 11.86
CA ARG A 542 -28.36 -11.06 11.19
C ARG A 542 -29.86 -11.21 11.26
N LEU A 543 -30.57 -10.11 11.53
CA LEU A 543 -32.03 -10.02 11.51
C LEU A 543 -32.43 -8.95 10.50
N GLN A 544 -33.34 -9.30 9.61
CA GLN A 544 -33.87 -8.37 8.62
C GLN A 544 -35.39 -8.26 8.74
N PHE A 545 -35.87 -7.03 8.86
CA PHE A 545 -37.27 -6.68 8.86
C PHE A 545 -37.57 -5.79 7.66
N SER A 546 -38.60 -6.14 6.89
CA SER A 546 -38.96 -5.45 5.65
C SER A 546 -40.45 -5.48 5.44
N PRO A 547 -41.13 -4.47 4.85
CA PRO A 547 -42.57 -4.48 4.61
C PRO A 547 -43.03 -5.39 3.47
N PHE A 548 -42.15 -6.07 2.79
CA PHE A 548 -42.47 -6.99 1.69
C PHE A 548 -42.65 -8.42 2.21
N PHE A 549 -43.75 -9.08 1.90
CA PHE A 549 -44.14 -10.44 2.35
C PHE A 549 -44.31 -10.58 3.86
N GLN A 550 -45.13 -9.72 4.49
CA GLN A 550 -45.04 -9.44 5.90
C GLN A 550 -46.29 -9.64 6.71
N LEU A 551 -46.02 -9.72 8.03
CA LEU A 551 -47.06 -9.91 9.04
C LEU A 551 -47.96 -8.70 9.16
N THR A 552 -47.36 -7.49 9.34
CA THR A 552 -48.14 -6.27 9.66
C THR A 552 -48.07 -5.21 8.54
N GLY A 553 -47.26 -5.40 7.52
CA GLY A 553 -46.99 -4.38 6.48
C GLY A 553 -46.11 -3.21 6.93
N ASN A 554 -45.59 -3.26 8.16
CA ASN A 554 -44.71 -2.25 8.73
C ASN A 554 -43.51 -2.95 9.39
N ALA A 555 -42.28 -2.67 8.88
CA ALA A 555 -41.08 -3.38 9.30
C ALA A 555 -40.72 -3.21 10.78
N LEU A 556 -40.96 -2.02 11.36
CA LEU A 556 -40.72 -1.78 12.76
C LEU A 556 -41.77 -2.51 13.65
N ALA A 557 -43.01 -2.55 13.20
CA ALA A 557 -44.05 -3.31 13.89
C ALA A 557 -43.74 -4.81 13.89
N ASP A 558 -43.26 -5.36 12.75
CA ASP A 558 -42.84 -6.75 12.67
C ASP A 558 -41.68 -7.05 13.61
N MET A 559 -40.71 -6.11 13.74
CA MET A 559 -39.63 -6.20 14.71
C MET A 559 -40.17 -6.20 16.15
N LEU A 560 -41.13 -5.33 16.46
CA LEU A 560 -41.79 -5.32 17.79
C LEU A 560 -42.54 -6.62 18.07
N PHE A 561 -43.11 -7.28 17.08
CA PHE A 561 -43.71 -8.62 17.20
C PHE A 561 -42.67 -9.74 17.32
N GLY A 562 -41.42 -9.49 16.98
CA GLY A 562 -40.36 -10.51 16.95
C GLY A 562 -40.36 -11.41 15.71
N PHE A 563 -40.92 -10.96 14.57
CA PHE A 563 -41.03 -11.69 13.32
C PHE A 563 -40.11 -11.11 12.24
N PRO A 564 -38.84 -11.53 12.18
CA PRO A 564 -37.94 -11.14 11.09
C PRO A 564 -38.36 -11.79 9.76
N LEU A 565 -38.20 -11.04 8.66
CA LEU A 565 -38.32 -11.60 7.30
C LEU A 565 -37.24 -12.63 7.02
N LEU A 566 -36.03 -12.33 7.45
CA LEU A 566 -34.86 -13.18 7.25
C LEU A 566 -34.01 -13.17 8.53
N THR A 567 -33.60 -14.35 8.91
CA THR A 567 -32.52 -14.54 9.86
C THR A 567 -31.38 -15.28 9.17
N SER A 568 -30.14 -14.82 9.34
CA SER A 568 -29.00 -15.58 8.90
C SER A 568 -27.93 -15.63 10.00
N VAL A 569 -27.20 -16.73 10.01
CA VAL A 569 -26.10 -16.96 10.92
C VAL A 569 -25.11 -17.84 10.18
N ALA A 570 -23.85 -17.47 10.23
CA ALA A 570 -22.83 -18.36 9.75
C ALA A 570 -22.36 -19.27 10.88
N HIS A 571 -22.23 -20.56 10.55
CA HIS A 571 -21.63 -21.52 11.46
C HIS A 571 -20.13 -21.56 11.17
N VAL A 572 -19.35 -20.75 11.87
CA VAL A 572 -17.98 -20.46 11.45
C VAL A 572 -16.96 -20.61 12.55
N ASP A 573 -15.93 -21.24 12.18
CA ASP A 573 -14.54 -20.99 12.43
C ASP A 573 -13.86 -21.16 11.08
N ASN A 574 -13.57 -20.06 10.37
CA ASN A 574 -13.02 -20.08 9.02
C ASN A 574 -11.58 -19.57 8.98
N PRO A 575 -10.64 -20.28 9.65
CA PRO A 575 -9.23 -19.95 9.56
C PRO A 575 -8.72 -20.31 8.15
N GLN A 576 -7.94 -19.41 7.59
CA GLN A 576 -7.28 -19.56 6.30
C GLN A 576 -5.78 -19.49 6.52
N GLN A 577 -5.04 -20.48 6.07
CA GLN A 577 -3.58 -20.53 6.14
C GLN A 577 -2.99 -20.64 4.74
N ILE A 578 -3.15 -19.61 3.95
CA ILE A 578 -2.76 -19.58 2.54
C ILE A 578 -1.24 -19.52 2.40
N ARG A 579 -0.70 -20.34 1.50
CA ARG A 579 0.71 -20.41 1.12
C ARG A 579 0.82 -20.26 -0.39
N THR A 580 1.73 -19.37 -0.84
CA THR A 580 2.06 -19.22 -2.26
C THR A 580 3.57 -19.04 -2.40
N GLU A 581 4.09 -19.51 -3.52
CA GLU A 581 5.48 -19.39 -3.91
C GLU A 581 5.57 -18.72 -5.28
N SER A 582 6.57 -17.87 -5.46
CA SER A 582 6.82 -17.20 -6.73
C SER A 582 8.28 -17.36 -7.10
N TYR A 583 8.53 -17.82 -8.31
CA TYR A 583 9.86 -18.02 -8.90
C TYR A 583 9.92 -17.25 -10.21
N ASN A 584 10.62 -16.14 -10.21
CA ASN A 584 10.67 -15.24 -11.35
C ASN A 584 12.13 -15.08 -11.82
N PHE A 585 12.37 -15.14 -13.12
CA PHE A 585 13.68 -15.03 -13.74
C PHE A 585 13.61 -14.06 -14.92
N PHE A 586 14.64 -13.28 -15.14
CA PHE A 586 14.70 -12.39 -16.28
C PHE A 586 16.11 -12.26 -16.85
N ILE A 587 16.19 -11.88 -18.11
CA ILE A 587 17.38 -11.38 -18.78
C ILE A 587 16.98 -10.17 -19.62
N ASN A 588 17.80 -9.15 -19.61
CA ASN A 588 17.62 -7.94 -20.38
C ASN A 588 18.96 -7.52 -20.99
N ASP A 589 18.96 -7.14 -22.26
CA ASP A 589 20.10 -6.54 -22.95
C ASP A 589 19.73 -5.14 -23.43
N SER A 590 20.55 -4.19 -23.10
CA SER A 590 20.49 -2.82 -23.63
C SER A 590 21.69 -2.60 -24.56
N TRP A 591 21.45 -2.85 -25.84
CA TRP A 591 22.49 -2.80 -26.89
C TRP A 591 22.50 -1.44 -27.56
N ARG A 592 23.64 -0.76 -27.46
CA ARG A 592 23.89 0.49 -28.16
C ARG A 592 24.43 0.18 -29.57
N VAL A 593 23.51 0.05 -30.53
CA VAL A 593 23.84 -0.30 -31.93
C VAL A 593 24.61 0.83 -32.60
N THR A 594 24.26 2.06 -32.33
CA THR A 594 24.96 3.27 -32.81
C THR A 594 24.92 4.34 -31.69
N PRO A 595 25.73 5.42 -31.82
CA PRO A 595 25.62 6.55 -30.88
C PRO A 595 24.21 7.18 -30.76
N ARG A 596 23.30 6.90 -31.69
CA ARG A 596 21.93 7.46 -31.75
C ARG A 596 20.85 6.41 -31.60
N LEU A 597 21.19 5.13 -31.53
CA LEU A 597 20.21 4.03 -31.44
C LEU A 597 20.62 3.04 -30.37
N THR A 598 19.80 2.91 -29.37
CA THR A 598 19.86 1.86 -28.35
C THR A 598 18.64 0.95 -28.50
N LEU A 599 18.87 -0.35 -28.59
CA LEU A 599 17.84 -1.38 -28.59
C LEU A 599 17.82 -2.06 -27.22
N THR A 600 16.64 -2.19 -26.64
CA THR A 600 16.45 -2.94 -25.40
C THR A 600 15.57 -4.15 -25.68
N ALA A 601 16.09 -5.33 -25.37
CA ALA A 601 15.38 -6.60 -25.48
C ALA A 601 15.46 -7.35 -24.16
N GLY A 602 14.36 -7.93 -23.72
CA GLY A 602 14.34 -8.68 -22.48
C GLY A 602 13.33 -9.80 -22.50
N LEU A 603 13.59 -10.82 -21.68
CA LEU A 603 12.69 -11.94 -21.44
C LEU A 603 12.53 -12.10 -19.94
N ARG A 604 11.28 -12.30 -19.49
CA ARG A 604 10.94 -12.65 -18.12
C ARG A 604 10.09 -13.91 -18.10
N TYR A 605 10.47 -14.83 -17.24
CA TYR A 605 9.67 -16.01 -16.89
C TYR A 605 9.15 -15.85 -15.47
N GLU A 606 7.86 -16.09 -15.27
CA GLU A 606 7.23 -16.05 -13.97
C GLU A 606 6.46 -17.33 -13.71
N TYR A 607 6.71 -17.92 -12.56
CA TYR A 607 5.89 -19.00 -12.02
C TYR A 607 5.38 -18.58 -10.66
N ASN A 608 4.06 -18.50 -10.53
CA ASN A 608 3.39 -18.27 -9.26
C ASN A 608 2.59 -19.54 -8.95
N SER A 609 2.87 -20.16 -7.82
CA SER A 609 2.12 -21.35 -7.41
C SER A 609 0.64 -21.00 -7.16
N PRO A 610 -0.29 -21.88 -7.42
CA PRO A 610 -1.65 -21.76 -6.92
C PRO A 610 -1.63 -21.55 -5.40
N PRO A 611 -2.56 -20.76 -4.83
CA PRO A 611 -2.70 -20.64 -3.39
C PRO A 611 -3.20 -21.95 -2.79
N VAL A 612 -2.52 -22.47 -1.79
CA VAL A 612 -2.93 -23.66 -1.03
C VAL A 612 -3.15 -23.32 0.42
N ASP A 613 -4.13 -23.95 1.08
CA ASP A 613 -4.27 -23.88 2.53
C ASP A 613 -3.34 -24.89 3.19
N ALA A 614 -2.55 -24.47 4.16
CA ALA A 614 -1.53 -25.32 4.82
C ALA A 614 -2.12 -26.53 5.56
N GLU A 615 -3.42 -26.55 5.82
CA GLU A 615 -4.15 -27.64 6.47
C GLU A 615 -5.17 -28.29 5.51
N ASP A 616 -5.04 -28.04 4.20
CA ASP A 616 -5.89 -28.61 3.12
C ASP A 616 -7.40 -28.39 3.32
N ARG A 617 -7.78 -27.23 3.91
CA ARG A 617 -9.19 -26.87 4.16
C ARG A 617 -9.88 -26.21 2.99
N ALA A 618 -9.11 -25.73 2.01
CA ALA A 618 -9.67 -25.07 0.84
C ALA A 618 -10.47 -26.08 0.00
N THR A 619 -11.59 -25.62 -0.55
CA THR A 619 -12.43 -26.41 -1.43
C THR A 619 -12.75 -25.61 -2.69
N VAL A 620 -12.99 -26.30 -3.80
CA VAL A 620 -13.44 -25.73 -5.06
C VAL A 620 -14.66 -26.49 -5.57
N PHE A 621 -15.56 -25.81 -6.26
CA PHE A 621 -16.63 -26.47 -6.98
C PHE A 621 -16.10 -26.99 -8.32
N ASP A 622 -16.06 -28.30 -8.46
CA ASP A 622 -15.69 -28.96 -9.72
C ASP A 622 -16.87 -28.93 -10.68
N LEU A 623 -16.70 -28.27 -11.82
CA LEU A 623 -17.74 -28.12 -12.84
C LEU A 623 -18.05 -29.42 -13.58
N GLU A 624 -17.10 -30.36 -13.68
CA GLU A 624 -17.29 -31.63 -14.35
C GLU A 624 -18.11 -32.60 -13.50
N THR A 625 -17.69 -32.78 -12.27
CA THR A 625 -18.37 -33.68 -11.31
C THR A 625 -19.56 -33.01 -10.61
N ARG A 626 -19.68 -31.66 -10.68
CA ARG A 626 -20.68 -30.82 -9.97
C ARG A 626 -20.68 -31.04 -8.46
N THR A 627 -19.52 -31.29 -7.90
CA THR A 627 -19.32 -31.51 -6.47
C THR A 627 -18.30 -30.55 -5.89
N ILE A 628 -18.35 -30.34 -4.57
CA ILE A 628 -17.31 -29.62 -3.84
C ILE A 628 -16.17 -30.60 -3.57
N VAL A 629 -14.98 -30.28 -4.05
CA VAL A 629 -13.78 -31.10 -3.86
C VAL A 629 -12.74 -30.33 -3.04
N PRO A 630 -12.01 -30.99 -2.13
CA PRO A 630 -10.91 -30.34 -1.43
C PRO A 630 -9.74 -30.04 -2.37
N VAL A 631 -9.07 -28.90 -2.14
CA VAL A 631 -7.89 -28.46 -2.88
C VAL A 631 -6.70 -28.41 -1.92
N GLY A 632 -5.69 -29.24 -2.16
CA GLY A 632 -4.50 -29.28 -1.32
C GLY A 632 -3.38 -30.11 -1.93
N THR A 633 -2.23 -30.15 -1.26
CA THR A 633 -1.03 -30.87 -1.73
C THR A 633 -1.25 -32.37 -1.93
N ASN A 634 -2.22 -32.95 -1.25
CA ASN A 634 -2.57 -34.37 -1.32
C ASN A 634 -3.89 -34.64 -2.04
N SER A 635 -4.52 -33.62 -2.65
CA SER A 635 -5.79 -33.77 -3.36
C SER A 635 -5.57 -34.21 -4.80
N PRO A 636 -6.43 -35.12 -5.36
CA PRO A 636 -6.41 -35.42 -6.80
C PRO A 636 -6.65 -34.17 -7.68
N ALA A 637 -7.25 -33.10 -7.13
CA ALA A 637 -7.43 -31.82 -7.80
C ALA A 637 -6.13 -31.00 -7.94
N SER A 638 -5.00 -31.45 -7.38
CA SER A 638 -3.67 -30.83 -7.57
C SER A 638 -3.04 -31.16 -8.94
N SER A 639 -3.78 -31.76 -9.87
CA SER A 639 -3.31 -31.95 -11.24
C SER A 639 -3.18 -30.57 -11.93
N PRO A 640 -2.20 -30.39 -12.84
CA PRO A 640 -1.97 -29.12 -13.53
C PRO A 640 -3.18 -28.56 -14.28
N ASN A 641 -4.18 -29.39 -14.59
CA ASN A 641 -5.39 -28.99 -15.29
C ASN A 641 -6.51 -28.47 -14.36
N SER A 642 -6.45 -28.70 -13.05
CA SER A 642 -7.42 -28.15 -12.09
C SER A 642 -7.05 -26.75 -11.58
N ALA A 643 -5.86 -26.24 -11.90
CA ALA A 643 -5.38 -24.90 -11.51
C ALA A 643 -5.83 -23.78 -12.47
N ALA A 644 -6.71 -24.05 -13.43
CA ALA A 644 -7.17 -23.11 -14.46
C ALA A 644 -8.60 -22.61 -14.22
N VAL A 645 -9.03 -22.47 -12.94
CA VAL A 645 -10.28 -21.80 -12.60
C VAL A 645 -10.03 -20.68 -11.62
#